data_7671d891da9e9f3abef9b348477dc074
#
_entry.id   7671d891da9e9f3abef9b348477dc074
#
_cell.length_a   1.000
_cell.length_b   1.000
_cell.length_c   1.000
_cell.angle_alpha   90.00
_cell.angle_beta   90.00
_cell.angle_gamma   90.00
#
_symmetry.space_group_name_H-M   'P 1'
#
loop_
_entity.id
_entity.type
_entity.pdbx_description
1 polymer ?
#
loop_
_entity_poly.entity_id
_entity_poly.type
_entity_poly.pdbx_seq_one_letter_code
_entity_poly.pdbx_strand_id
1 'polypeptide(L)'
;MKMIFTCFADADGALRPALAGSGPVFADWQRFLPLEPAGDGTCRWRLEVDVPGPFEYKFVLLDESGAVRSWEEGFNQVWPTPGTDPGAARTWHVTRIPRFQGQAPLRMAGVAVPVFSLRSHTGFGIGEFADLKPLSDWAARSGLRVVQVLPVNDTSATFTRADSYPYSAVSAFALHPFYIHLQDLFPSGALPPEAEAVRASLEALPAVDYEQVAREKMRLLRAAYAMAGEETLSRPDFQRFLAQNASWLRPYAAFCLLRDRFGTADFTRWEDFSTYDAERVSALLEEDAAGAGFHYYVQYHLDRQLRDAVRYAHRQGVLLKGDLPIGVGRFSADAWQYPALFHRAFQAGAPPDYFSADGQTWGFPTYNWEAMAADGYAWWRARLKQMERYFDLFRIDHILGFFRIWEADAGVASARAGHFYPALPYTAEDLALRGLAPDGGPEGLFVEDPRQRGRYHPRIDARSRAAYRELPDSVRASFDALYDDFFYHRHDAFWREGALRKLPALLGSTSMLPCGEDLGMVPDCVGGVMRQEHILSLEIQRMPKAFGQAFGDPGSYPYESVCATGSHDTSTLRGWWEEDADRCAQYWREVLGQDGPAPAHLPPEVAREIVRRHLGAPSALCILPIQDTWAMDRDLWPGGDPAAERINNPADPHHYWRWRMHVPLEDLSGDGNFCAMLQALVRAGGR
;
A
#
# COMPACT_ATOMS: atom_id res chain seq x y z
N MET A 1 16.17 -15.02 22.41
CA MET A 1 15.26 -14.68 21.33
C MET A 1 16.03 -13.93 20.26
N LYS A 2 15.79 -14.27 19.01
CA LYS A 2 16.48 -13.68 17.84
C LYS A 2 15.83 -12.37 17.44
N MET A 3 16.63 -11.31 17.39
CA MET A 3 16.22 -9.98 16.91
C MET A 3 16.98 -9.63 15.64
N ILE A 4 16.31 -8.99 14.71
CA ILE A 4 16.88 -8.47 13.46
C ILE A 4 16.60 -6.97 13.42
N PHE A 5 17.63 -6.17 13.53
CA PHE A 5 17.54 -4.73 13.40
C PHE A 5 17.88 -4.31 11.98
N THR A 6 17.04 -3.49 11.38
CA THR A 6 17.26 -2.84 10.09
C THR A 6 17.25 -1.33 10.29
N CYS A 7 18.34 -0.68 9.97
CA CYS A 7 18.50 0.77 10.07
C CYS A 7 18.69 1.36 8.67
N PHE A 8 17.89 2.37 8.33
CA PHE A 8 18.08 3.18 7.14
C PHE A 8 18.92 4.39 7.55
N ALA A 9 20.13 4.50 7.04
CA ALA A 9 21.05 5.60 7.33
C ALA A 9 22.03 5.79 6.15
N ASP A 10 22.30 7.04 5.80
CA ASP A 10 23.46 7.36 4.98
C ASP A 10 24.70 7.31 5.89
N ALA A 11 25.63 6.46 5.53
CA ALA A 11 26.95 6.43 6.13
C ALA A 11 27.94 6.77 5.04
N ASP A 12 28.63 7.88 5.18
CA ASP A 12 29.58 8.44 4.23
C ASP A 12 30.95 7.72 4.22
N GLY A 13 30.97 6.47 4.69
CA GLY A 13 32.16 5.64 4.82
C GLY A 13 32.99 5.90 6.09
N ALA A 14 32.88 7.09 6.68
CA ALA A 14 33.56 7.46 7.92
C ALA A 14 32.73 7.10 9.19
N LEU A 15 31.42 6.96 9.04
CA LEU A 15 30.50 6.64 10.14
C LEU A 15 29.73 5.35 9.85
N ARG A 16 29.50 4.56 10.89
CA ARG A 16 28.82 3.27 10.81
C ARG A 16 27.72 3.17 11.85
N PRO A 17 26.46 2.84 11.47
CA PRO A 17 25.41 2.59 12.46
C PRO A 17 25.76 1.39 13.35
N ALA A 18 25.44 1.54 14.64
CA ALA A 18 25.57 0.48 15.65
C ALA A 18 24.37 0.52 16.60
N LEU A 19 24.16 -0.54 17.34
CA LEU A 19 23.13 -0.65 18.36
C LEU A 19 23.77 -0.62 19.76
N ALA A 20 23.23 0.23 20.63
CA ALA A 20 23.52 0.30 22.06
C ALA A 20 22.27 -0.09 22.84
N GLY A 21 22.41 -0.58 24.07
CA GLY A 21 21.24 -0.94 24.86
C GLY A 21 21.57 -1.36 26.29
N SER A 22 20.51 -1.67 27.03
CA SER A 22 20.61 -2.23 28.39
C SER A 22 20.80 -3.75 28.36
N GLY A 23 21.25 -4.30 29.48
CA GLY A 23 21.39 -5.73 29.69
C GLY A 23 22.72 -6.33 29.20
N PRO A 24 22.94 -7.62 29.43
CA PRO A 24 24.26 -8.26 29.31
C PRO A 24 24.81 -8.28 27.89
N VAL A 25 23.96 -8.29 26.86
CA VAL A 25 24.39 -8.28 25.44
C VAL A 25 25.13 -6.99 25.11
N PHE A 26 24.66 -5.87 25.67
CA PHE A 26 25.19 -4.53 25.47
C PHE A 26 26.09 -4.04 26.61
N ALA A 27 26.38 -4.93 27.58
CA ALA A 27 27.13 -4.57 28.81
C ALA A 27 26.59 -3.27 29.43
N ASP A 28 25.25 -3.14 29.51
CA ASP A 28 24.55 -1.96 30.05
C ASP A 28 25.06 -0.65 29.43
N TRP A 29 24.92 -0.49 28.13
CA TRP A 29 25.32 0.68 27.32
C TRP A 29 26.84 0.87 27.12
N GLN A 30 27.67 -0.10 27.54
CA GLN A 30 29.11 -0.02 27.36
C GLN A 30 29.61 -0.69 26.09
N ARG A 31 28.79 -1.54 25.48
CA ARG A 31 29.12 -2.27 24.25
C ARG A 31 28.21 -1.85 23.12
N PHE A 32 28.82 -1.44 21.99
CA PHE A 32 28.17 -1.04 20.78
C PHE A 32 28.28 -2.16 19.75
N LEU A 33 27.16 -2.62 19.22
CA LEU A 33 27.10 -3.69 18.22
C LEU A 33 26.96 -3.06 16.82
N PRO A 34 28.01 -3.08 15.98
CA PRO A 34 27.94 -2.50 14.65
C PRO A 34 26.94 -3.24 13.76
N LEU A 35 26.20 -2.49 12.94
CA LEU A 35 25.38 -3.05 11.88
C LEU A 35 26.24 -3.25 10.63
N GLU A 36 25.94 -4.28 9.87
CA GLU A 36 26.55 -4.54 8.56
C GLU A 36 25.70 -3.91 7.44
N PRO A 37 26.34 -3.33 6.42
CA PRO A 37 25.61 -2.89 5.24
C PRO A 37 24.88 -4.08 4.61
N ALA A 38 23.71 -3.87 4.01
CA ALA A 38 22.95 -4.92 3.33
C ALA A 38 23.73 -5.53 2.13
N GLY A 39 24.78 -4.83 1.66
CA GLY A 39 25.65 -5.32 0.59
C GLY A 39 25.05 -5.23 -0.81
N ASP A 40 23.95 -4.50 -0.95
CA ASP A 40 23.16 -4.38 -2.17
C ASP A 40 23.26 -2.98 -2.84
N GLY A 41 24.05 -2.08 -2.27
CA GLY A 41 24.21 -0.70 -2.76
C GLY A 41 23.24 0.31 -2.18
N THR A 42 22.34 -0.13 -1.27
CA THR A 42 21.33 0.74 -0.63
C THR A 42 21.81 1.29 0.71
N CYS A 43 21.05 2.24 1.28
CA CYS A 43 21.32 2.83 2.61
C CYS A 43 20.83 1.96 3.77
N ARG A 44 20.68 0.65 3.58
CA ARG A 44 20.22 -0.29 4.60
C ARG A 44 21.37 -0.94 5.33
N TRP A 45 21.23 -0.99 6.65
CA TRP A 45 22.16 -1.63 7.57
C TRP A 45 21.44 -2.65 8.41
N ARG A 46 22.05 -3.78 8.71
CA ARG A 46 21.43 -4.90 9.41
C ARG A 46 22.29 -5.44 10.53
N LEU A 47 21.64 -5.80 11.64
CA LEU A 47 22.22 -6.54 12.75
C LEU A 47 21.29 -7.69 13.13
N GLU A 48 21.84 -8.87 13.31
CA GLU A 48 21.17 -10.02 13.91
C GLU A 48 21.79 -10.31 15.27
N VAL A 49 20.98 -10.36 16.31
CA VAL A 49 21.44 -10.53 17.68
C VAL A 49 20.46 -11.34 18.52
N ASP A 50 20.95 -12.23 19.38
CA ASP A 50 20.14 -12.91 20.37
C ASP A 50 20.09 -12.11 21.67
N VAL A 51 18.87 -11.77 22.12
CA VAL A 51 18.65 -11.08 23.40
C VAL A 51 17.85 -11.96 24.36
N PRO A 52 18.22 -12.00 25.67
CA PRO A 52 17.61 -12.91 26.63
C PRO A 52 16.23 -12.48 27.14
N GLY A 53 15.86 -11.20 27.00
CA GLY A 53 14.60 -10.66 27.54
C GLY A 53 14.37 -9.21 27.14
N PRO A 54 13.47 -8.49 27.84
CA PRO A 54 13.22 -7.08 27.62
C PRO A 54 14.47 -6.21 27.77
N PHE A 55 14.61 -5.19 26.94
CA PHE A 55 15.75 -4.26 26.98
C PHE A 55 15.38 -2.90 26.40
N GLU A 56 16.15 -1.88 26.79
CA GLU A 56 16.15 -0.58 26.12
C GLU A 56 17.26 -0.53 25.09
N TYR A 57 17.06 0.22 24.02
CA TYR A 57 18.06 0.38 22.96
C TYR A 57 18.01 1.76 22.31
N LYS A 58 19.12 2.11 21.64
CA LYS A 58 19.26 3.23 20.71
C LYS A 58 20.22 2.89 19.59
N PHE A 59 20.00 3.50 18.44
CA PHE A 59 21.02 3.53 17.41
C PHE A 59 22.08 4.59 17.72
N VAL A 60 23.31 4.31 17.33
CA VAL A 60 24.46 5.23 17.43
C VAL A 60 25.25 5.20 16.14
N LEU A 61 26.03 6.24 15.89
CA LEU A 61 27.03 6.25 14.81
C LEU A 61 28.42 6.11 15.43
N LEU A 62 29.19 5.14 14.94
CA LEU A 62 30.59 4.91 15.31
C LEU A 62 31.50 5.42 14.20
N ASP A 63 32.66 5.94 14.56
CA ASP A 63 33.75 6.18 13.62
C ASP A 63 34.60 4.93 13.36
N GLU A 64 35.64 5.05 12.53
CA GLU A 64 36.56 3.97 12.18
C GLU A 64 37.30 3.39 13.38
N SER A 65 37.48 4.17 14.45
CA SER A 65 38.08 3.71 15.70
C SER A 65 37.11 2.94 16.61
N GLY A 66 35.83 2.90 16.29
CA GLY A 66 34.74 2.36 17.09
C GLY A 66 34.23 3.31 18.18
N ALA A 67 34.66 4.58 18.18
CA ALA A 67 34.19 5.58 19.12
C ALA A 67 32.81 6.14 18.69
N VAL A 68 31.89 6.35 19.63
CA VAL A 68 30.59 6.94 19.38
C VAL A 68 30.74 8.40 19.00
N ARG A 69 30.24 8.76 17.83
CA ARG A 69 30.19 10.14 17.30
C ARG A 69 28.83 10.79 17.44
N SER A 70 27.76 10.01 17.39
CA SER A 70 26.42 10.54 17.53
C SER A 70 25.47 9.49 18.10
N TRP A 71 24.48 9.96 18.84
CA TRP A 71 23.38 9.18 19.37
C TRP A 71 22.09 9.47 18.60
N GLU A 72 21.21 8.47 18.48
CA GLU A 72 19.85 8.66 18.04
C GLU A 72 19.15 9.73 18.87
N GLU A 73 18.37 10.61 18.23
CA GLU A 73 17.56 11.63 18.91
C GLU A 73 16.38 10.99 19.68
N GLY A 74 15.82 11.75 20.63
CA GLY A 74 14.64 11.34 21.40
C GLY A 74 14.98 10.42 22.60
N PHE A 75 13.99 9.67 23.06
CA PHE A 75 14.11 8.75 24.22
C PHE A 75 14.67 7.41 23.78
N ASN A 76 15.14 6.62 24.77
CA ASN A 76 15.48 5.23 24.55
C ASN A 76 14.23 4.48 24.05
N GLN A 77 14.46 3.59 23.11
CA GLN A 77 13.41 2.67 22.65
C GLN A 77 13.35 1.49 23.60
N VAL A 78 12.16 0.93 23.78
CA VAL A 78 11.93 -0.23 24.65
C VAL A 78 11.45 -1.40 23.80
N TRP A 79 12.03 -2.56 24.00
CA TRP A 79 11.51 -3.80 23.45
C TRP A 79 11.20 -4.80 24.59
N PRO A 80 10.06 -5.49 24.61
CA PRO A 80 8.92 -5.36 23.68
C PRO A 80 8.17 -4.05 23.86
N THR A 81 7.61 -3.55 22.75
CA THR A 81 6.69 -2.41 22.83
C THR A 81 5.38 -2.81 23.53
N PRO A 82 4.66 -1.88 24.18
CA PRO A 82 3.39 -2.19 24.81
C PRO A 82 2.41 -2.87 23.82
N GLY A 83 1.87 -4.03 24.21
CA GLY A 83 1.00 -4.84 23.37
C GLY A 83 1.69 -5.96 22.60
N THR A 84 3.02 -5.99 22.53
CA THR A 84 3.78 -7.09 21.92
C THR A 84 3.77 -8.31 22.82
N ASP A 85 3.39 -9.48 22.27
CA ASP A 85 3.65 -10.78 22.88
C ASP A 85 4.99 -11.34 22.37
N PRO A 86 6.06 -11.33 23.17
CA PRO A 86 7.36 -11.85 22.75
C PRO A 86 7.36 -13.33 22.39
N GLY A 87 6.39 -14.11 22.89
CA GLY A 87 6.23 -15.52 22.62
C GLY A 87 5.62 -15.82 21.25
N ALA A 88 4.99 -14.83 20.59
CA ALA A 88 4.28 -15.02 19.34
C ALA A 88 5.20 -15.34 18.14
N ALA A 89 6.51 -15.04 18.23
CA ALA A 89 7.48 -15.34 17.17
C ALA A 89 8.85 -15.73 17.72
N ARG A 90 9.56 -16.58 16.95
CA ARG A 90 10.95 -16.95 17.25
C ARG A 90 11.95 -15.87 16.84
N THR A 91 11.59 -15.06 15.85
CA THR A 91 12.42 -13.98 15.30
C THR A 91 11.57 -12.73 15.21
N TRP A 92 12.11 -11.60 15.68
CA TRP A 92 11.48 -10.28 15.64
C TRP A 92 12.31 -9.31 14.83
N HIS A 93 11.66 -8.50 14.03
CA HIS A 93 12.27 -7.43 13.27
C HIS A 93 12.00 -6.08 13.93
N VAL A 94 12.99 -5.21 13.88
CA VAL A 94 12.89 -3.80 14.24
C VAL A 94 13.47 -2.99 13.10
N THR A 95 12.62 -2.25 12.40
CA THR A 95 13.04 -1.46 11.24
C THR A 95 12.81 0.01 11.51
N ARG A 96 13.86 0.82 11.33
CA ARG A 96 13.88 2.24 11.71
C ARG A 96 14.61 3.10 10.67
N ILE A 97 14.22 4.38 10.63
CA ILE A 97 14.93 5.46 9.96
C ILE A 97 15.26 6.54 11.02
N PRO A 98 16.31 6.31 11.85
CA PRO A 98 16.61 7.17 12.98
C PRO A 98 17.19 8.53 12.56
N ARG A 99 17.00 9.54 13.40
CA ARG A 99 17.73 10.80 13.34
C ARG A 99 18.87 10.76 14.36
N PHE A 100 20.03 11.29 13.96
CA PHE A 100 21.22 11.33 14.81
C PHE A 100 21.57 12.76 15.20
N GLN A 101 21.95 12.97 16.47
CA GLN A 101 22.28 14.27 17.02
C GLN A 101 23.44 14.93 16.24
N GLY A 102 23.21 16.15 15.76
CA GLY A 102 24.23 16.90 15.02
C GLY A 102 24.56 16.38 13.63
N GLN A 103 23.78 15.41 13.11
CA GLN A 103 23.89 14.89 11.75
C GLN A 103 22.69 15.33 10.91
N ALA A 104 22.91 15.52 9.62
CA ALA A 104 21.79 15.70 8.68
C ALA A 104 20.94 14.43 8.66
N PRO A 105 19.60 14.55 8.79
CA PRO A 105 18.73 13.37 8.74
C PRO A 105 18.71 12.76 7.34
N LEU A 106 18.63 11.44 7.25
CA LEU A 106 18.39 10.77 5.97
C LEU A 106 17.04 11.19 5.41
N ARG A 107 17.05 11.81 4.24
CA ARG A 107 15.84 12.18 3.49
C ARG A 107 15.97 11.68 2.06
N MET A 108 14.93 11.02 1.55
CA MET A 108 14.94 10.43 0.21
C MET A 108 13.80 10.98 -0.64
N ALA A 109 14.10 11.26 -1.89
CA ALA A 109 13.09 11.55 -2.91
C ALA A 109 12.76 10.28 -3.70
N GLY A 110 11.53 10.18 -4.18
CA GLY A 110 11.08 9.06 -4.98
C GLY A 110 9.94 9.41 -5.91
N VAL A 111 9.56 8.44 -6.72
CA VAL A 111 8.45 8.51 -7.66
C VAL A 111 7.44 7.41 -7.40
N ALA A 112 6.15 7.71 -7.58
CA ALA A 112 5.07 6.73 -7.54
C ALA A 112 4.52 6.50 -8.95
N VAL A 113 4.46 5.24 -9.38
CA VAL A 113 3.86 4.83 -10.65
C VAL A 113 3.39 3.37 -10.58
N PRO A 114 2.16 3.05 -11.06
CA PRO A 114 1.71 1.66 -11.11
C PRO A 114 2.53 0.85 -12.11
N VAL A 115 2.77 -0.44 -11.82
CA VAL A 115 3.45 -1.32 -12.79
C VAL A 115 2.67 -1.39 -14.10
N PHE A 116 1.34 -1.55 -14.07
CA PHE A 116 0.52 -1.61 -15.28
C PHE A 116 0.63 -0.37 -16.18
N SER A 117 0.99 0.77 -15.61
CA SER A 117 1.12 2.04 -16.34
C SER A 117 2.43 2.20 -17.07
N LEU A 118 3.45 1.41 -16.76
CA LEU A 118 4.77 1.53 -17.37
C LEU A 118 4.72 1.25 -18.87
N ARG A 119 5.57 1.96 -19.62
CA ARG A 119 5.76 1.81 -21.05
C ARG A 119 7.23 1.69 -21.34
N SER A 120 7.61 0.68 -22.14
CA SER A 120 8.96 0.47 -22.64
C SER A 120 8.94 0.06 -24.09
N HIS A 121 10.09 0.09 -24.78
CA HIS A 121 10.20 -0.36 -26.17
C HIS A 121 9.92 -1.87 -26.32
N THR A 122 10.05 -2.64 -25.24
CA THR A 122 9.81 -4.10 -25.24
C THR A 122 8.49 -4.51 -24.61
N GLY A 123 7.70 -3.56 -24.08
CA GLY A 123 6.44 -3.80 -23.40
C GLY A 123 5.36 -4.48 -24.26
N PHE A 124 4.36 -5.08 -23.63
CA PHE A 124 3.28 -5.82 -24.30
C PHE A 124 1.89 -5.20 -24.06
N GLY A 125 1.78 -3.87 -24.22
CA GLY A 125 0.52 -3.14 -24.03
C GLY A 125 0.13 -2.88 -22.57
N ILE A 126 0.93 -3.35 -21.62
CA ILE A 126 0.87 -3.15 -20.18
C ILE A 126 2.29 -3.18 -19.64
N GLY A 127 2.56 -2.48 -18.52
CA GLY A 127 3.88 -2.53 -17.89
C GLY A 127 4.19 -3.90 -17.27
N GLU A 128 5.45 -4.25 -17.23
CA GLU A 128 5.98 -5.54 -16.83
C GLU A 128 7.05 -5.39 -15.72
N PHE A 129 7.37 -6.44 -14.99
CA PHE A 129 8.41 -6.35 -13.96
C PHE A 129 9.80 -6.03 -14.50
N ALA A 130 10.07 -6.39 -15.76
CA ALA A 130 11.31 -6.00 -16.44
C ALA A 130 11.44 -4.47 -16.57
N ASP A 131 10.32 -3.75 -16.72
CA ASP A 131 10.31 -2.29 -16.89
C ASP A 131 10.74 -1.54 -15.63
N LEU A 132 10.74 -2.19 -14.47
CA LEU A 132 11.31 -1.62 -13.25
C LEU A 132 12.82 -1.36 -13.36
N LYS A 133 13.55 -2.03 -14.28
CA LYS A 133 14.97 -1.79 -14.50
C LYS A 133 15.23 -0.43 -15.16
N PRO A 134 14.68 -0.14 -16.36
CA PRO A 134 14.83 1.20 -16.95
C PRO A 134 14.19 2.31 -16.11
N LEU A 135 13.12 2.02 -15.36
CA LEU A 135 12.57 2.96 -14.38
C LEU A 135 13.58 3.29 -13.27
N SER A 136 14.32 2.28 -12.79
CA SER A 136 15.36 2.48 -11.77
C SER A 136 16.55 3.27 -12.32
N ASP A 137 16.92 3.07 -13.59
CA ASP A 137 17.97 3.86 -14.26
C ASP A 137 17.57 5.34 -14.34
N TRP A 138 16.34 5.62 -14.78
CA TRP A 138 15.80 6.98 -14.80
C TRP A 138 15.75 7.61 -13.41
N ALA A 139 15.27 6.86 -12.42
CA ALA A 139 15.20 7.32 -11.04
C ALA A 139 16.59 7.71 -10.51
N ALA A 140 17.56 6.84 -10.66
CA ALA A 140 18.94 7.09 -10.21
C ALA A 140 19.57 8.32 -10.92
N ARG A 141 19.40 8.46 -12.24
CA ARG A 141 19.85 9.63 -13.01
C ARG A 141 19.21 10.93 -12.54
N SER A 142 17.95 10.86 -12.13
CA SER A 142 17.17 12.00 -11.62
C SER A 142 17.41 12.28 -10.13
N GLY A 143 18.29 11.54 -9.46
CA GLY A 143 18.58 11.67 -8.03
C GLY A 143 17.51 11.07 -7.11
N LEU A 144 16.57 10.30 -7.67
CA LEU A 144 15.52 9.62 -6.90
C LEU A 144 16.05 8.31 -6.33
N ARG A 145 15.74 8.04 -5.08
CA ARG A 145 16.22 6.85 -4.34
C ARG A 145 15.12 5.85 -4.02
N VAL A 146 13.85 6.17 -4.32
CA VAL A 146 12.70 5.30 -4.04
C VAL A 146 11.78 5.26 -5.25
N VAL A 147 11.40 4.06 -5.66
CA VAL A 147 10.31 3.80 -6.62
C VAL A 147 9.17 3.15 -5.86
N GLN A 148 8.02 3.81 -5.81
CA GLN A 148 6.79 3.27 -5.24
C GLN A 148 5.91 2.72 -6.35
N VAL A 149 5.44 1.49 -6.19
CA VAL A 149 4.44 0.85 -7.06
C VAL A 149 3.13 0.63 -6.34
N LEU A 150 2.04 0.48 -7.07
CA LEU A 150 0.76 0.01 -6.54
C LEU A 150 0.79 -1.52 -6.36
N PRO A 151 -0.27 -2.13 -5.76
CA PRO A 151 -0.29 -3.56 -5.52
C PRO A 151 0.05 -4.38 -6.77
N VAL A 152 0.89 -5.38 -6.61
CA VAL A 152 1.39 -6.23 -7.70
C VAL A 152 0.78 -7.63 -7.68
N ASN A 153 -0.18 -7.85 -6.79
CA ASN A 153 -0.85 -9.13 -6.64
C ASN A 153 -1.82 -9.40 -7.79
N ASP A 154 -2.10 -10.68 -8.02
CA ASP A 154 -3.02 -11.14 -9.06
C ASP A 154 -4.45 -10.69 -8.78
N THR A 155 -5.08 -10.01 -9.75
CA THR A 155 -6.49 -9.60 -9.72
C THR A 155 -7.32 -10.28 -10.81
N SER A 156 -6.75 -11.23 -11.57
CA SER A 156 -7.37 -11.86 -12.73
C SER A 156 -8.52 -12.82 -12.36
N ALA A 157 -9.67 -12.25 -12.03
CA ALA A 157 -10.89 -12.98 -11.72
C ALA A 157 -11.73 -13.30 -12.97
N THR A 158 -11.76 -12.37 -13.93
CA THR A 158 -12.65 -12.41 -15.10
C THR A 158 -11.92 -12.30 -16.44
N PHE A 159 -10.64 -11.90 -16.44
CA PHE A 159 -9.83 -11.56 -17.60
C PHE A 159 -10.42 -10.42 -18.46
N THR A 160 -11.13 -9.51 -17.80
CA THR A 160 -11.70 -8.30 -18.41
C THR A 160 -11.16 -7.04 -17.69
N ARG A 161 -11.56 -5.87 -18.20
CA ARG A 161 -11.23 -4.59 -17.54
C ARG A 161 -11.73 -4.48 -16.09
N ALA A 162 -12.69 -5.32 -15.67
CA ALA A 162 -13.11 -5.38 -14.27
C ALA A 162 -11.97 -5.80 -13.33
N ASP A 163 -10.97 -6.51 -13.84
CA ASP A 163 -9.79 -6.94 -13.10
C ASP A 163 -8.70 -5.85 -12.97
N SER A 164 -8.95 -4.66 -13.54
CA SER A 164 -7.99 -3.55 -13.51
C SER A 164 -7.75 -2.94 -12.12
N TYR A 165 -8.63 -3.21 -11.15
CA TYR A 165 -8.56 -2.67 -9.80
C TYR A 165 -7.52 -3.42 -8.95
N PRO A 166 -6.33 -2.82 -8.68
CA PRO A 166 -5.21 -3.54 -8.09
C PRO A 166 -5.42 -3.94 -6.62
N TYR A 167 -6.42 -3.36 -5.96
CA TYR A 167 -6.73 -3.65 -4.54
C TYR A 167 -7.69 -4.84 -4.35
N SER A 168 -8.26 -5.40 -5.43
CA SER A 168 -9.16 -6.57 -5.37
C SER A 168 -8.45 -7.85 -5.79
N ALA A 169 -7.37 -8.20 -5.09
CA ALA A 169 -6.57 -9.36 -5.42
C ALA A 169 -7.32 -10.70 -5.23
N VAL A 170 -7.17 -11.62 -6.19
CA VAL A 170 -7.60 -13.01 -6.06
C VAL A 170 -6.66 -13.82 -5.16
N SER A 171 -5.48 -13.29 -4.86
CA SER A 171 -4.57 -13.82 -3.85
C SER A 171 -3.67 -12.72 -3.30
N ALA A 172 -3.52 -12.68 -1.97
CA ALA A 172 -2.59 -11.77 -1.29
C ALA A 172 -1.11 -12.18 -1.49
N PHE A 173 -0.83 -13.32 -2.12
CA PHE A 173 0.51 -13.89 -2.27
C PHE A 173 0.95 -13.98 -3.73
N ALA A 174 0.05 -14.35 -4.63
CA ALA A 174 0.34 -14.53 -6.05
C ALA A 174 0.60 -13.19 -6.73
N LEU A 175 1.57 -13.17 -7.65
CA LEU A 175 1.89 -12.02 -8.47
C LEU A 175 1.00 -12.00 -9.74
N HIS A 176 0.71 -10.80 -10.24
CA HIS A 176 -0.18 -10.61 -11.38
C HIS A 176 0.42 -11.17 -12.68
N PRO A 177 -0.25 -12.11 -13.36
CA PRO A 177 0.31 -12.80 -14.52
C PRO A 177 0.62 -11.87 -15.70
N PHE A 178 -0.04 -10.71 -15.81
CA PHE A 178 0.20 -9.77 -16.90
C PHE A 178 1.50 -8.96 -16.73
N TYR A 179 2.11 -8.95 -15.54
CA TYR A 179 3.39 -8.24 -15.32
C TYR A 179 4.62 -9.08 -15.70
N ILE A 180 4.39 -10.30 -16.22
CA ILE A 180 5.48 -11.14 -16.72
C ILE A 180 6.05 -10.60 -18.05
N HIS A 181 7.38 -10.53 -18.15
CA HIS A 181 8.05 -10.21 -19.39
C HIS A 181 8.14 -11.47 -20.25
N LEU A 182 7.41 -11.49 -21.34
CA LEU A 182 7.20 -12.70 -22.15
C LEU A 182 8.47 -13.14 -22.89
N GLN A 183 9.28 -12.19 -23.37
CA GLN A 183 10.48 -12.48 -24.15
C GLN A 183 11.45 -13.39 -23.39
N ASP A 184 11.56 -13.22 -22.06
CA ASP A 184 12.43 -14.05 -21.20
C ASP A 184 12.02 -15.52 -21.13
N LEU A 185 10.82 -15.86 -21.58
CA LEU A 185 10.28 -17.22 -21.54
C LEU A 185 10.57 -18.03 -22.81
N PHE A 186 11.01 -17.36 -23.88
CA PHE A 186 11.33 -18.00 -25.15
C PHE A 186 12.83 -18.21 -25.30
N PRO A 187 13.30 -19.39 -25.79
CA PRO A 187 14.71 -19.72 -25.87
C PRO A 187 15.55 -18.73 -26.71
N SER A 188 14.93 -18.09 -27.69
CA SER A 188 15.59 -17.08 -28.53
C SER A 188 15.76 -15.72 -27.84
N GLY A 189 15.11 -15.49 -26.69
CA GLY A 189 14.97 -14.16 -26.09
C GLY A 189 14.10 -13.20 -26.91
N ALA A 190 13.33 -13.71 -27.87
CA ALA A 190 12.45 -12.96 -28.74
C ALA A 190 11.09 -13.63 -28.86
N LEU A 191 10.04 -12.84 -29.04
CA LEU A 191 8.69 -13.34 -29.29
C LEU A 191 8.60 -14.02 -30.68
N PRO A 192 7.67 -14.98 -30.87
CA PRO A 192 7.32 -15.44 -32.20
C PRO A 192 6.88 -14.27 -33.11
N PRO A 193 7.17 -14.31 -34.43
CA PRO A 193 6.90 -13.18 -35.34
C PRO A 193 5.44 -12.68 -35.33
N GLU A 194 4.48 -13.60 -35.21
CA GLU A 194 3.05 -13.27 -35.11
C GLU A 194 2.70 -12.55 -33.79
N ALA A 195 3.41 -12.86 -32.71
CA ALA A 195 3.22 -12.20 -31.42
C ALA A 195 3.85 -10.79 -31.40
N GLU A 196 4.92 -10.57 -32.16
CA GLU A 196 5.56 -9.25 -32.29
C GLU A 196 4.64 -8.22 -32.94
N ALA A 197 3.88 -8.60 -33.96
CA ALA A 197 2.88 -7.72 -34.57
C ALA A 197 1.76 -7.34 -33.59
N VAL A 198 1.31 -8.30 -32.77
CA VAL A 198 0.32 -8.04 -31.72
C VAL A 198 0.91 -7.12 -30.64
N ARG A 199 2.13 -7.40 -30.18
CA ARG A 199 2.85 -6.55 -29.23
C ARG A 199 2.89 -5.09 -29.70
N ALA A 200 3.34 -4.86 -30.94
CA ALA A 200 3.43 -3.52 -31.51
C ALA A 200 2.09 -2.81 -31.56
N SER A 201 1.01 -3.54 -31.89
CA SER A 201 -0.36 -3.00 -31.91
C SER A 201 -0.84 -2.61 -30.52
N LEU A 202 -0.62 -3.46 -29.50
CA LEU A 202 -1.03 -3.17 -28.12
C LEU A 202 -0.18 -2.04 -27.52
N GLU A 203 1.12 -1.99 -27.86
CA GLU A 203 2.04 -0.97 -27.37
C GLU A 203 1.71 0.43 -27.90
N ALA A 204 1.12 0.51 -29.10
CA ALA A 204 0.66 1.77 -29.69
C ALA A 204 -0.59 2.36 -29.00
N LEU A 205 -1.31 1.59 -28.20
CA LEU A 205 -2.51 2.07 -27.52
C LEU A 205 -2.18 3.11 -26.44
N PRO A 206 -3.00 4.17 -26.28
CA PRO A 206 -2.78 5.20 -25.28
C PRO A 206 -3.10 4.75 -23.84
N ALA A 207 -3.86 3.66 -23.68
CA ALA A 207 -4.29 3.10 -22.42
C ALA A 207 -4.23 1.57 -22.47
N VAL A 208 -4.24 0.91 -21.32
CA VAL A 208 -4.24 -0.55 -21.24
C VAL A 208 -5.58 -1.11 -21.74
N ASP A 209 -5.54 -2.03 -22.71
CA ASP A 209 -6.65 -2.87 -23.12
C ASP A 209 -6.54 -4.24 -22.44
N TYR A 210 -7.21 -4.36 -21.28
CA TYR A 210 -7.08 -5.54 -20.42
C TYR A 210 -7.55 -6.83 -21.11
N GLU A 211 -8.62 -6.77 -21.90
CA GLU A 211 -9.18 -7.93 -22.60
C GLU A 211 -8.21 -8.46 -23.67
N GLN A 212 -7.60 -7.57 -24.45
CA GLN A 212 -6.63 -7.97 -25.46
C GLN A 212 -5.32 -8.44 -24.85
N VAL A 213 -4.82 -7.70 -23.83
CA VAL A 213 -3.60 -8.10 -23.07
C VAL A 213 -3.81 -9.47 -22.43
N ALA A 214 -4.94 -9.69 -21.75
CA ALA A 214 -5.25 -10.96 -21.11
C ALA A 214 -5.24 -12.11 -22.11
N ARG A 215 -5.99 -11.96 -23.22
CA ARG A 215 -6.10 -12.99 -24.25
C ARG A 215 -4.74 -13.37 -24.83
N GLU A 216 -3.96 -12.38 -25.22
CA GLU A 216 -2.71 -12.63 -25.93
C GLU A 216 -1.59 -13.07 -24.99
N LYS A 217 -1.45 -12.45 -23.80
CA LYS A 217 -0.44 -12.90 -22.81
C LYS A 217 -0.73 -14.31 -22.33
N MET A 218 -1.99 -14.65 -22.00
CA MET A 218 -2.31 -16.00 -21.58
C MET A 218 -2.09 -17.04 -22.68
N ARG A 219 -2.39 -16.71 -23.94
CA ARG A 219 -2.07 -17.57 -25.09
C ARG A 219 -0.57 -17.83 -25.21
N LEU A 220 0.25 -16.78 -25.11
CA LEU A 220 1.71 -16.88 -25.21
C LEU A 220 2.33 -17.59 -24.00
N LEU A 221 1.80 -17.36 -22.79
CA LEU A 221 2.25 -18.06 -21.58
C LEU A 221 2.00 -19.57 -21.69
N ARG A 222 0.83 -19.98 -22.22
CA ARG A 222 0.54 -21.40 -22.46
C ARG A 222 1.48 -21.99 -23.53
N ALA A 223 1.80 -21.24 -24.59
CA ALA A 223 2.75 -21.66 -25.61
C ALA A 223 4.17 -21.81 -25.02
N ALA A 224 4.64 -20.86 -24.22
CA ALA A 224 5.93 -20.96 -23.55
C ALA A 224 5.99 -22.15 -22.56
N TYR A 225 4.92 -22.37 -21.81
CA TYR A 225 4.81 -23.53 -20.93
C TYR A 225 4.84 -24.86 -21.68
N ALA A 226 4.14 -24.97 -22.80
CA ALA A 226 4.17 -26.16 -23.64
C ALA A 226 5.58 -26.46 -24.17
N MET A 227 6.40 -25.45 -24.40
CA MET A 227 7.76 -25.60 -24.90
C MET A 227 8.78 -25.93 -23.80
N ALA A 228 8.68 -25.31 -22.62
CA ALA A 228 9.74 -25.35 -21.60
C ALA A 228 9.22 -25.74 -20.20
N GLY A 229 7.94 -26.05 -20.07
CA GLY A 229 7.31 -26.31 -18.77
C GLY A 229 7.91 -27.52 -18.07
N GLU A 230 7.99 -28.67 -18.73
CA GLU A 230 8.52 -29.92 -18.16
C GLU A 230 9.97 -29.76 -17.68
N GLU A 231 10.83 -29.17 -18.51
CA GLU A 231 12.20 -28.88 -18.13
C GLU A 231 12.26 -27.94 -16.93
N THR A 232 11.49 -26.83 -16.96
CA THR A 232 11.47 -25.86 -15.87
C THR A 232 11.00 -26.49 -14.55
N LEU A 233 9.92 -27.28 -14.58
CA LEU A 233 9.35 -27.91 -13.40
C LEU A 233 10.31 -28.95 -12.78
N SER A 234 11.18 -29.56 -13.58
CA SER A 234 12.20 -30.55 -13.11
C SER A 234 13.41 -29.90 -12.43
N ARG A 235 13.63 -28.59 -12.60
CA ARG A 235 14.81 -27.87 -12.09
C ARG A 235 14.85 -27.81 -10.56
N PRO A 236 16.03 -27.98 -9.93
CA PRO A 236 16.17 -27.91 -8.48
C PRO A 236 15.76 -26.55 -7.85
N ASP A 237 15.97 -25.44 -8.57
CA ASP A 237 15.58 -24.10 -8.11
C ASP A 237 14.06 -23.90 -8.17
N PHE A 238 13.40 -24.47 -9.18
CA PHE A 238 11.94 -24.52 -9.23
C PHE A 238 11.37 -25.39 -8.08
N GLN A 239 11.91 -26.56 -7.84
CA GLN A 239 11.47 -27.44 -6.76
C GLN A 239 11.60 -26.78 -5.37
N ARG A 240 12.68 -26.02 -5.15
CA ARG A 240 12.82 -25.21 -3.93
C ARG A 240 11.76 -24.12 -3.85
N PHE A 241 11.50 -23.41 -4.96
CA PHE A 241 10.43 -22.40 -5.01
C PHE A 241 9.07 -22.99 -4.68
N LEU A 242 8.71 -24.12 -5.28
CA LEU A 242 7.44 -24.80 -5.02
C LEU A 242 7.33 -25.23 -3.56
N ALA A 243 8.37 -25.86 -3.00
CA ALA A 243 8.38 -26.28 -1.60
C ALA A 243 8.24 -25.11 -0.62
N GLN A 244 8.91 -24.00 -0.87
CA GLN A 244 8.85 -22.80 -0.02
C GLN A 244 7.52 -22.05 -0.08
N ASN A 245 6.77 -22.21 -1.17
CA ASN A 245 5.53 -21.47 -1.42
C ASN A 245 4.27 -22.38 -1.43
N ALA A 246 4.43 -23.67 -1.15
CA ALA A 246 3.36 -24.68 -1.29
C ALA A 246 2.07 -24.31 -0.53
N SER A 247 2.18 -23.64 0.61
CA SER A 247 1.05 -23.29 1.49
C SER A 247 0.03 -22.36 0.84
N TRP A 248 0.48 -21.48 -0.05
CA TRP A 248 -0.40 -20.56 -0.80
C TRP A 248 -0.48 -20.91 -2.29
N LEU A 249 0.62 -21.42 -2.87
CA LEU A 249 0.73 -21.62 -4.31
C LEU A 249 -0.13 -22.80 -4.79
N ARG A 250 -0.23 -23.88 -4.02
CA ARG A 250 -1.11 -25.01 -4.34
C ARG A 250 -2.60 -24.63 -4.28
N PRO A 251 -3.13 -24.02 -3.20
CA PRO A 251 -4.50 -23.49 -3.19
C PRO A 251 -4.78 -22.47 -4.28
N TYR A 252 -3.85 -21.57 -4.57
CA TYR A 252 -3.99 -20.60 -5.66
C TYR A 252 -4.10 -21.27 -7.03
N ALA A 253 -3.25 -22.27 -7.33
CA ALA A 253 -3.35 -23.01 -8.59
C ALA A 253 -4.68 -23.75 -8.71
N ALA A 254 -5.14 -24.40 -7.64
CA ALA A 254 -6.46 -25.04 -7.62
C ALA A 254 -7.59 -24.03 -7.82
N PHE A 255 -7.49 -22.85 -7.19
CA PHE A 255 -8.45 -21.76 -7.39
C PHE A 255 -8.52 -21.34 -8.87
N CYS A 256 -7.37 -21.16 -9.52
CA CYS A 256 -7.30 -20.80 -10.93
C CYS A 256 -7.90 -21.89 -11.84
N LEU A 257 -7.60 -23.16 -11.57
CA LEU A 257 -8.18 -24.30 -12.31
C LEU A 257 -9.71 -24.34 -12.19
N LEU A 258 -10.22 -24.14 -10.97
CA LEU A 258 -11.68 -24.14 -10.71
C LEU A 258 -12.35 -22.90 -11.30
N ARG A 259 -11.74 -21.71 -11.17
CA ARG A 259 -12.22 -20.49 -11.84
C ARG A 259 -12.38 -20.73 -13.36
N ASP A 260 -11.36 -21.30 -14.01
CA ASP A 260 -11.36 -21.56 -15.44
C ASP A 260 -12.36 -22.66 -15.82
N ARG A 261 -12.49 -23.74 -15.02
CA ARG A 261 -13.44 -24.84 -15.20
C ARG A 261 -14.90 -24.38 -15.10
N PHE A 262 -15.22 -23.54 -14.09
CA PHE A 262 -16.58 -23.07 -13.85
C PHE A 262 -16.89 -21.70 -14.53
N GLY A 263 -15.88 -21.08 -15.15
CA GLY A 263 -16.04 -19.78 -15.81
C GLY A 263 -16.34 -18.62 -14.84
N THR A 264 -16.01 -18.78 -13.57
CA THR A 264 -16.25 -17.77 -12.52
C THR A 264 -15.30 -17.93 -11.33
N ALA A 265 -14.82 -16.83 -10.77
CA ALA A 265 -14.08 -16.82 -9.50
C ALA A 265 -15.00 -16.96 -8.27
N ASP A 266 -16.31 -16.83 -8.42
CA ASP A 266 -17.29 -17.03 -7.34
C ASP A 266 -17.33 -18.50 -6.93
N PHE A 267 -16.48 -18.85 -5.97
CA PHE A 267 -16.35 -20.21 -5.47
C PHE A 267 -17.62 -20.75 -4.79
N THR A 268 -18.59 -19.90 -4.43
CA THR A 268 -19.88 -20.40 -3.91
C THR A 268 -20.68 -21.16 -4.96
N ARG A 269 -20.29 -21.03 -6.23
CA ARG A 269 -20.90 -21.68 -7.41
C ARG A 269 -20.10 -22.90 -7.90
N TRP A 270 -19.05 -23.32 -7.17
CA TRP A 270 -18.16 -24.42 -7.60
C TRP A 270 -18.60 -25.81 -7.10
N GLU A 271 -19.86 -26.03 -6.93
CA GLU A 271 -20.41 -27.33 -6.53
C GLU A 271 -19.68 -27.92 -5.32
N ASP A 272 -19.09 -29.11 -5.45
CA ASP A 272 -18.33 -29.77 -4.39
C ASP A 272 -17.09 -29.01 -3.91
N PHE A 273 -16.60 -28.02 -4.68
CA PHE A 273 -15.47 -27.16 -4.32
C PHE A 273 -15.89 -25.81 -3.75
N SER A 274 -17.19 -25.57 -3.51
CA SER A 274 -17.68 -24.33 -2.90
C SER A 274 -17.11 -24.07 -1.50
N THR A 275 -16.68 -25.12 -0.82
CA THR A 275 -15.95 -25.08 0.44
C THR A 275 -14.57 -25.70 0.25
N TYR A 276 -13.53 -25.02 0.75
CA TYR A 276 -12.16 -25.51 0.66
C TYR A 276 -11.99 -26.80 1.46
N ASP A 277 -11.43 -27.81 0.80
CA ASP A 277 -11.03 -29.09 1.39
C ASP A 277 -9.64 -29.48 0.86
N ALA A 278 -8.67 -29.66 1.74
CA ALA A 278 -7.27 -29.87 1.37
C ALA A 278 -7.05 -31.19 0.62
N GLU A 279 -7.82 -32.26 0.94
CA GLU A 279 -7.69 -33.55 0.29
C GLU A 279 -8.25 -33.50 -1.13
N ARG A 280 -9.43 -32.88 -1.31
CA ARG A 280 -10.03 -32.67 -2.64
C ARG A 280 -9.16 -31.77 -3.51
N VAL A 281 -8.59 -30.71 -2.94
CA VAL A 281 -7.65 -29.84 -3.65
C VAL A 281 -6.41 -30.60 -4.08
N SER A 282 -5.85 -31.45 -3.22
CA SER A 282 -4.71 -32.31 -3.58
C SER A 282 -5.05 -33.25 -4.73
N ALA A 283 -6.21 -33.95 -4.66
CA ALA A 283 -6.68 -34.83 -5.71
C ALA A 283 -6.89 -34.07 -7.06
N LEU A 284 -7.49 -32.86 -7.03
CA LEU A 284 -7.65 -32.02 -8.22
C LEU A 284 -6.30 -31.66 -8.87
N LEU A 285 -5.31 -31.29 -8.05
CA LEU A 285 -3.98 -30.91 -8.55
C LEU A 285 -3.18 -32.09 -9.10
N GLU A 286 -3.48 -33.31 -8.65
CA GLU A 286 -2.93 -34.59 -9.19
C GLU A 286 -3.65 -34.98 -10.46
N GLU A 287 -4.97 -34.84 -10.53
CA GLU A 287 -5.79 -35.12 -11.72
C GLU A 287 -5.41 -34.21 -12.89
N ASP A 288 -5.22 -32.89 -12.64
CA ASP A 288 -4.80 -31.91 -13.63
C ASP A 288 -3.41 -31.35 -13.30
N ALA A 289 -2.43 -32.23 -13.25
CA ALA A 289 -1.04 -31.86 -12.96
C ALA A 289 -0.45 -30.89 -14.00
N ALA A 290 -0.89 -30.97 -15.25
CA ALA A 290 -0.44 -30.07 -16.32
C ALA A 290 -0.99 -28.65 -16.13
N GLY A 291 -2.28 -28.52 -15.81
CA GLY A 291 -2.90 -27.23 -15.51
C GLY A 291 -2.33 -26.61 -14.24
N ALA A 292 -2.16 -27.38 -13.18
CA ALA A 292 -1.50 -26.93 -11.95
C ALA A 292 -0.06 -26.46 -12.22
N GLY A 293 0.69 -27.26 -13.00
CA GLY A 293 2.06 -26.97 -13.41
C GLY A 293 2.18 -25.64 -14.18
N PHE A 294 1.18 -25.31 -15.01
CA PHE A 294 1.13 -24.02 -15.70
C PHE A 294 1.10 -22.85 -14.72
N HIS A 295 0.25 -22.87 -13.72
CA HIS A 295 0.17 -21.80 -12.73
C HIS A 295 1.44 -21.73 -11.86
N TYR A 296 2.05 -22.86 -11.51
CA TYR A 296 3.34 -22.89 -10.81
C TYR A 296 4.45 -22.27 -11.66
N TYR A 297 4.50 -22.61 -12.95
CA TYR A 297 5.46 -22.06 -13.91
C TYR A 297 5.36 -20.54 -14.02
N VAL A 298 4.14 -20.00 -14.18
CA VAL A 298 3.90 -18.56 -14.27
C VAL A 298 4.38 -17.86 -13.01
N GLN A 299 3.99 -18.31 -11.82
CA GLN A 299 4.38 -17.70 -10.56
C GLN A 299 5.89 -17.79 -10.28
N TYR A 300 6.52 -18.86 -10.69
CA TYR A 300 7.98 -19.01 -10.59
C TYR A 300 8.72 -17.98 -11.43
N HIS A 301 8.30 -17.77 -12.67
CA HIS A 301 8.92 -16.78 -13.54
C HIS A 301 8.67 -15.35 -13.08
N LEU A 302 7.48 -15.05 -12.58
CA LEU A 302 7.15 -13.76 -11.97
C LEU A 302 8.03 -13.46 -10.74
N ASP A 303 8.18 -14.42 -9.82
CA ASP A 303 9.09 -14.29 -8.66
C ASP A 303 10.52 -14.00 -9.10
N ARG A 304 11.01 -14.72 -10.10
CA ARG A 304 12.37 -14.51 -10.62
C ARG A 304 12.55 -13.15 -11.26
N GLN A 305 11.63 -12.73 -12.11
CA GLN A 305 11.72 -11.44 -12.82
C GLN A 305 11.63 -10.26 -11.86
N LEU A 306 10.68 -10.30 -10.92
CA LEU A 306 10.55 -9.23 -9.92
C LEU A 306 11.79 -9.17 -9.01
N ARG A 307 12.28 -10.29 -8.51
CA ARG A 307 13.51 -10.33 -7.69
C ARG A 307 14.75 -9.88 -8.46
N ASP A 308 14.80 -10.13 -9.76
CA ASP A 308 15.90 -9.64 -10.61
C ASP A 308 15.82 -8.13 -10.80
N ALA A 309 14.62 -7.59 -11.02
CA ALA A 309 14.40 -6.15 -11.09
C ALA A 309 14.75 -5.44 -9.77
N VAL A 310 14.37 -6.03 -8.61
CA VAL A 310 14.74 -5.53 -7.28
C VAL A 310 16.26 -5.48 -7.11
N ARG A 311 16.97 -6.57 -7.39
CA ARG A 311 18.44 -6.59 -7.32
C ARG A 311 19.08 -5.58 -8.25
N TYR A 312 18.47 -5.36 -9.42
CA TYR A 312 18.94 -4.33 -10.34
C TYR A 312 18.78 -2.92 -9.74
N ALA A 313 17.59 -2.61 -9.23
CA ALA A 313 17.28 -1.33 -8.58
C ALA A 313 18.25 -1.04 -7.42
N HIS A 314 18.51 -2.03 -6.56
CA HIS A 314 19.46 -1.89 -5.46
C HIS A 314 20.87 -1.53 -5.95
N ARG A 315 21.38 -2.16 -7.02
CA ARG A 315 22.69 -1.80 -7.61
C ARG A 315 22.74 -0.35 -8.13
N GLN A 316 21.58 0.24 -8.46
CA GLN A 316 21.45 1.67 -8.81
C GLN A 316 21.25 2.57 -7.58
N GLY A 317 21.25 2.02 -6.35
CA GLY A 317 20.95 2.74 -5.12
C GLY A 317 19.46 3.08 -4.93
N VAL A 318 18.58 2.41 -5.68
CA VAL A 318 17.12 2.65 -5.66
C VAL A 318 16.43 1.56 -4.84
N LEU A 319 15.61 1.99 -3.88
CA LEU A 319 14.75 1.14 -3.04
C LEU A 319 13.37 0.98 -3.69
N LEU A 320 12.75 -0.18 -3.52
CA LEU A 320 11.38 -0.41 -3.96
C LEU A 320 10.40 -0.32 -2.78
N LYS A 321 9.36 0.48 -2.96
CA LYS A 321 8.26 0.63 -2.01
C LYS A 321 7.00 -0.01 -2.59
N GLY A 322 6.53 -1.08 -1.95
CA GLY A 322 5.28 -1.75 -2.30
C GLY A 322 4.05 -1.09 -1.71
N ASP A 323 2.89 -1.55 -2.14
CA ASP A 323 1.60 -1.16 -1.61
C ASP A 323 0.81 -2.42 -1.22
N LEU A 324 0.33 -2.48 0.03
CA LEU A 324 -0.41 -3.61 0.56
C LEU A 324 -1.88 -3.23 0.77
N PRO A 325 -2.79 -3.75 -0.07
CA PRO A 325 -4.23 -3.55 0.12
C PRO A 325 -4.69 -3.92 1.52
N ILE A 326 -5.61 -3.14 2.09
CA ILE A 326 -6.22 -3.50 3.37
C ILE A 326 -7.01 -4.81 3.27
N GLY A 327 -7.57 -5.15 2.12
CA GLY A 327 -8.40 -6.32 1.91
C GLY A 327 -7.86 -7.31 0.88
N VAL A 328 -8.68 -8.28 0.54
CA VAL A 328 -8.54 -9.21 -0.59
C VAL A 328 -9.89 -9.34 -1.29
N GLY A 329 -9.91 -9.73 -2.55
CA GLY A 329 -11.14 -9.96 -3.28
C GLY A 329 -12.11 -10.87 -2.53
N ARG A 330 -13.40 -10.56 -2.55
CA ARG A 330 -14.45 -11.38 -1.91
C ARG A 330 -14.41 -12.83 -2.34
N PHE A 331 -14.11 -13.05 -3.61
CA PHE A 331 -13.94 -14.34 -4.24
C PHE A 331 -12.46 -14.56 -4.57
N SER A 332 -11.62 -14.60 -3.53
CA SER A 332 -10.19 -14.86 -3.61
C SER A 332 -9.85 -16.27 -3.13
N ALA A 333 -8.69 -16.77 -3.52
CA ALA A 333 -8.13 -18.00 -2.99
C ALA A 333 -7.96 -17.95 -1.47
N ASP A 334 -7.62 -16.77 -0.94
CA ASP A 334 -7.49 -16.53 0.50
C ASP A 334 -8.83 -16.67 1.24
N ALA A 335 -9.89 -16.03 0.72
CA ALA A 335 -11.22 -16.12 1.33
C ALA A 335 -11.85 -17.49 1.18
N TRP A 336 -11.47 -18.25 0.16
CA TRP A 336 -11.85 -19.64 -0.04
C TRP A 336 -11.11 -20.58 0.92
N GLN A 337 -9.76 -20.44 1.01
CA GLN A 337 -8.91 -21.28 1.86
C GLN A 337 -9.12 -21.02 3.36
N TYR A 338 -9.32 -19.76 3.74
CA TYR A 338 -9.40 -19.32 5.15
C TYR A 338 -10.71 -18.59 5.46
N PRO A 339 -11.89 -19.20 5.24
CA PRO A 339 -13.17 -18.47 5.37
C PRO A 339 -13.42 -17.89 6.77
N ALA A 340 -12.85 -18.51 7.83
CA ALA A 340 -12.98 -18.03 9.21
C ALA A 340 -12.27 -16.69 9.46
N LEU A 341 -11.31 -16.30 8.63
CA LEU A 341 -10.57 -15.05 8.78
C LEU A 341 -11.32 -13.82 8.24
N PHE A 342 -12.47 -14.02 7.58
CA PHE A 342 -13.19 -12.96 6.86
C PHE A 342 -14.68 -12.95 7.21
N HIS A 343 -15.22 -11.76 7.45
CA HIS A 343 -16.66 -11.52 7.61
C HIS A 343 -17.31 -11.34 6.23
N ARG A 344 -17.66 -12.41 5.57
CA ARG A 344 -18.17 -12.40 4.18
C ARG A 344 -19.58 -11.83 4.04
N ALA A 345 -20.36 -11.69 5.13
CA ALA A 345 -21.67 -11.02 5.12
C ALA A 345 -21.53 -9.49 4.98
N PHE A 346 -20.36 -8.95 5.21
CA PHE A 346 -20.08 -7.52 5.16
C PHE A 346 -19.06 -7.18 4.06
N GLN A 347 -19.00 -5.91 3.72
CA GLN A 347 -17.96 -5.34 2.87
C GLN A 347 -17.34 -4.11 3.54
N ALA A 348 -16.04 -3.94 3.34
CA ALA A 348 -15.31 -2.76 3.77
C ALA A 348 -15.63 -1.56 2.87
N GLY A 349 -15.45 -0.36 3.43
CA GLY A 349 -15.66 0.89 2.74
C GLY A 349 -15.22 2.09 3.56
N ALA A 350 -15.70 3.27 3.16
CA ALA A 350 -15.53 4.53 3.88
C ALA A 350 -16.91 5.18 4.14
N PRO A 351 -17.07 5.89 5.27
CA PRO A 351 -18.30 6.62 5.53
C PRO A 351 -18.52 7.76 4.54
N PRO A 352 -19.75 8.28 4.38
CA PRO A 352 -20.02 9.51 3.65
C PRO A 352 -19.12 10.65 4.13
N ASP A 353 -18.54 11.37 3.17
CA ASP A 353 -17.70 12.54 3.39
C ASP A 353 -17.92 13.61 2.31
N TYR A 354 -17.07 14.63 2.30
CA TYR A 354 -17.09 15.70 1.30
C TYR A 354 -16.87 15.19 -0.14
N PHE A 355 -16.08 14.13 -0.31
CA PHE A 355 -15.72 13.58 -1.63
C PHE A 355 -16.75 12.56 -2.14
N SER A 356 -17.45 11.88 -1.23
CA SER A 356 -18.46 10.87 -1.57
C SER A 356 -19.67 10.98 -0.62
N ALA A 357 -20.76 11.59 -1.10
CA ALA A 357 -21.99 11.78 -0.31
C ALA A 357 -22.66 10.45 0.08
N ASP A 358 -22.45 9.36 -0.64
CA ASP A 358 -22.95 8.02 -0.37
C ASP A 358 -21.94 7.14 0.39
N GLY A 359 -20.74 7.69 0.68
CA GLY A 359 -19.62 6.91 1.15
C GLY A 359 -19.06 6.00 0.04
N GLN A 360 -18.20 5.07 0.40
CA GLN A 360 -17.60 4.14 -0.54
C GLN A 360 -17.84 2.70 -0.08
N THR A 361 -18.09 1.82 -1.03
CA THR A 361 -18.10 0.36 -0.84
C THR A 361 -16.99 -0.23 -1.70
N TRP A 362 -16.05 -0.95 -1.07
CA TRP A 362 -14.87 -1.48 -1.77
C TRP A 362 -15.02 -2.94 -2.23
N GLY A 363 -16.15 -3.59 -1.88
CA GLY A 363 -16.50 -4.92 -2.36
C GLY A 363 -15.79 -6.09 -1.68
N PHE A 364 -14.71 -5.89 -0.93
CA PHE A 364 -14.00 -6.96 -0.24
C PHE A 364 -14.52 -7.16 1.22
N PRO A 365 -14.42 -8.39 1.78
CA PRO A 365 -14.90 -8.70 3.12
C PRO A 365 -14.04 -8.03 4.19
N THR A 366 -14.63 -7.75 5.36
CA THR A 366 -13.89 -7.26 6.52
C THR A 366 -13.19 -8.43 7.26
N TYR A 367 -12.15 -8.12 8.05
CA TYR A 367 -11.40 -9.13 8.78
C TYR A 367 -12.05 -9.55 10.09
N ASN A 368 -11.99 -10.85 10.38
CA ASN A 368 -12.23 -11.40 11.70
C ASN A 368 -10.92 -11.36 12.51
N TRP A 369 -10.65 -10.21 13.13
CA TRP A 369 -9.43 -10.01 13.89
C TRP A 369 -9.27 -10.93 15.10
N GLU A 370 -10.38 -11.38 15.71
CA GLU A 370 -10.37 -12.35 16.80
C GLU A 370 -9.87 -13.71 16.33
N ALA A 371 -10.35 -14.19 15.19
CA ALA A 371 -9.88 -15.43 14.60
C ALA A 371 -8.40 -15.32 14.19
N MET A 372 -7.99 -14.20 13.62
CA MET A 372 -6.59 -13.97 13.26
C MET A 372 -5.66 -13.89 14.48
N ALA A 373 -6.13 -13.33 15.58
CA ALA A 373 -5.35 -13.25 16.82
C ALA A 373 -5.10 -14.63 17.46
N ALA A 374 -6.01 -15.58 17.26
CA ALA A 374 -5.92 -16.93 17.83
C ALA A 374 -4.67 -17.71 17.37
N ASP A 375 -4.14 -17.40 16.19
CA ASP A 375 -2.89 -18.00 15.66
C ASP A 375 -1.73 -17.01 15.57
N GLY A 376 -1.83 -15.86 16.25
CA GLY A 376 -0.82 -14.80 16.22
C GLY A 376 -0.71 -14.09 14.88
N TYR A 377 -1.84 -13.92 14.18
CA TYR A 377 -1.94 -13.26 12.87
C TYR A 377 -1.11 -13.95 11.77
N ALA A 378 -1.07 -15.28 11.77
CA ALA A 378 -0.20 -16.08 10.90
C ALA A 378 -0.37 -15.74 9.41
N TRP A 379 -1.61 -15.55 8.92
CA TRP A 379 -1.89 -15.18 7.54
C TRP A 379 -1.27 -13.82 7.16
N TRP A 380 -1.44 -12.78 7.99
CA TRP A 380 -0.86 -11.47 7.76
C TRP A 380 0.67 -11.49 7.80
N ARG A 381 1.24 -12.21 8.76
CA ARG A 381 2.70 -12.36 8.88
C ARG A 381 3.28 -13.08 7.66
N ALA A 382 2.60 -14.10 7.16
CA ALA A 382 3.01 -14.79 5.92
C ALA A 382 2.93 -13.85 4.71
N ARG A 383 1.89 -13.02 4.61
CA ARG A 383 1.73 -12.02 3.56
C ARG A 383 2.87 -11.00 3.57
N LEU A 384 3.18 -10.42 4.74
CA LEU A 384 4.30 -9.48 4.89
C LEU A 384 5.63 -10.14 4.55
N LYS A 385 5.85 -11.38 4.98
CA LYS A 385 7.05 -12.15 4.68
C LYS A 385 7.22 -12.46 3.19
N GLN A 386 6.11 -12.67 2.47
CA GLN A 386 6.13 -12.83 1.02
C GLN A 386 6.51 -11.52 0.33
N MET A 387 5.93 -10.39 0.73
CA MET A 387 6.19 -9.08 0.13
C MET A 387 7.61 -8.56 0.43
N GLU A 388 8.18 -8.86 1.59
CA GLU A 388 9.58 -8.55 1.96
C GLU A 388 10.61 -9.09 0.97
N ARG A 389 10.25 -10.08 0.15
CA ARG A 389 11.13 -10.61 -0.91
C ARG A 389 11.35 -9.62 -2.05
N TYR A 390 10.46 -8.63 -2.18
CA TYR A 390 10.40 -7.71 -3.30
C TYR A 390 10.52 -6.24 -2.90
N PHE A 391 10.18 -5.90 -1.66
CA PHE A 391 10.09 -4.52 -1.23
C PHE A 391 10.95 -4.24 0.01
N ASP A 392 11.45 -3.01 0.06
CA ASP A 392 12.25 -2.46 1.16
C ASP A 392 11.40 -1.63 2.11
N LEU A 393 10.38 -1.01 1.55
CA LEU A 393 9.36 -0.22 2.25
C LEU A 393 8.00 -0.66 1.77
N PHE A 394 6.96 -0.40 2.54
CA PHE A 394 5.59 -0.65 2.10
C PHE A 394 4.61 0.40 2.61
N ARG A 395 3.62 0.70 1.78
CA ARG A 395 2.44 1.45 2.18
C ARG A 395 1.41 0.46 2.72
N ILE A 396 0.92 0.73 3.91
CA ILE A 396 -0.27 0.07 4.44
C ILE A 396 -1.45 0.89 3.93
N ASP A 397 -2.16 0.34 2.98
CA ASP A 397 -3.40 0.91 2.48
C ASP A 397 -4.43 0.96 3.59
N HIS A 398 -5.10 2.10 3.74
CA HIS A 398 -6.11 2.36 4.77
C HIS A 398 -5.71 1.84 6.15
N ILE A 399 -4.60 2.35 6.72
CA ILE A 399 -4.09 1.89 8.02
C ILE A 399 -5.15 1.96 9.13
N LEU A 400 -6.16 2.82 8.96
CA LEU A 400 -7.29 2.93 9.87
C LEU A 400 -8.03 1.59 10.04
N GLY A 401 -7.99 0.69 9.06
CA GLY A 401 -8.55 -0.65 9.12
C GLY A 401 -7.96 -1.54 10.22
N PHE A 402 -6.77 -1.19 10.76
CA PHE A 402 -6.19 -1.86 11.92
C PHE A 402 -6.74 -1.33 13.25
N PHE A 403 -7.37 -0.19 13.24
CA PHE A 403 -8.07 0.42 14.37
C PHE A 403 -9.55 0.10 14.29
N ARG A 404 -10.16 0.46 13.17
CA ARG A 404 -11.56 0.26 12.82
C ARG A 404 -11.76 0.29 11.31
N ILE A 405 -12.76 -0.37 10.83
CA ILE A 405 -13.17 -0.32 9.42
C ILE A 405 -14.62 0.16 9.34
N TRP A 406 -14.96 0.94 8.33
CA TRP A 406 -16.34 1.16 7.97
C TRP A 406 -16.85 -0.05 7.21
N GLU A 407 -17.96 -0.62 7.66
CA GLU A 407 -18.54 -1.78 6.99
C GLU A 407 -20.03 -1.59 6.75
N ALA A 408 -20.48 -2.18 5.65
CA ALA A 408 -21.88 -2.27 5.24
C ALA A 408 -22.20 -3.71 4.84
N ASP A 409 -23.48 -4.07 4.73
CA ASP A 409 -23.88 -5.38 4.25
C ASP A 409 -23.31 -5.66 2.85
N ALA A 410 -22.95 -6.90 2.60
CA ALA A 410 -22.46 -7.32 1.31
C ALA A 410 -23.50 -7.08 0.21
N GLY A 411 -23.08 -6.46 -0.91
CA GLY A 411 -23.94 -6.23 -2.06
C GLY A 411 -24.77 -4.94 -2.02
N VAL A 412 -24.74 -4.14 -0.92
CA VAL A 412 -25.33 -2.80 -0.96
C VAL A 412 -24.40 -1.84 -1.72
N ALA A 413 -25.00 -0.94 -2.50
CA ALA A 413 -24.24 0.04 -3.30
C ALA A 413 -23.87 1.29 -2.50
N SER A 414 -24.68 1.66 -1.48
CA SER A 414 -24.44 2.86 -0.66
C SER A 414 -23.93 2.48 0.72
N ALA A 415 -22.87 3.15 1.14
CA ALA A 415 -22.28 2.97 2.48
C ALA A 415 -22.97 3.76 3.59
N ARG A 416 -24.05 4.53 3.31
CA ARG A 416 -24.77 5.38 4.30
C ARG A 416 -25.32 4.61 5.48
N ALA A 417 -25.74 3.35 5.27
CA ALA A 417 -26.27 2.50 6.34
C ALA A 417 -25.19 1.69 7.07
N GLY A 418 -23.93 1.92 6.74
CA GLY A 418 -22.78 1.27 7.37
C GLY A 418 -22.57 1.74 8.82
N HIS A 419 -21.60 1.11 9.45
CA HIS A 419 -21.14 1.42 10.81
C HIS A 419 -19.67 1.10 10.97
N PHE A 420 -19.01 1.64 11.99
CA PHE A 420 -17.64 1.25 12.33
C PHE A 420 -17.59 -0.09 13.05
N TYR A 421 -16.63 -0.92 12.67
CA TYR A 421 -16.30 -2.18 13.33
C TYR A 421 -14.77 -2.29 13.57
N PRO A 422 -14.35 -2.68 14.80
CA PRO A 422 -15.14 -2.83 15.99
C PRO A 422 -15.58 -1.48 16.60
N ALA A 423 -16.66 -1.48 17.36
CA ALA A 423 -17.17 -0.29 18.02
C ALA A 423 -17.79 -0.63 19.39
N LEU A 424 -18.15 0.41 20.16
CA LEU A 424 -18.83 0.34 21.45
C LEU A 424 -20.26 0.92 21.29
N PRO A 425 -21.22 0.16 20.71
CA PRO A 425 -22.56 0.65 20.46
C PRO A 425 -23.33 0.91 21.79
N TYR A 426 -24.33 1.78 21.73
CA TYR A 426 -25.15 2.11 22.87
C TYR A 426 -26.23 1.06 23.10
N THR A 427 -26.62 0.83 24.37
CA THR A 427 -27.81 0.05 24.70
C THR A 427 -29.10 0.88 24.54
N ALA A 428 -30.25 0.23 24.46
CA ALA A 428 -31.54 0.93 24.51
C ALA A 428 -31.70 1.77 25.81
N GLU A 429 -31.14 1.30 26.93
CA GLU A 429 -31.13 2.01 28.21
C GLU A 429 -30.24 3.27 28.14
N ASP A 430 -29.05 3.20 27.54
CA ASP A 430 -28.19 4.36 27.34
C ASP A 430 -28.87 5.45 26.51
N LEU A 431 -29.68 5.06 25.53
CA LEU A 431 -30.47 5.97 24.70
C LEU A 431 -31.63 6.57 25.49
N ALA A 432 -32.37 5.75 26.23
CA ALA A 432 -33.50 6.19 27.02
C ALA A 432 -33.09 7.22 28.09
N LEU A 433 -31.95 7.05 28.75
CA LEU A 433 -31.37 8.01 29.69
C LEU A 433 -31.12 9.41 29.07
N ARG A 434 -31.04 9.49 27.74
CA ARG A 434 -30.85 10.73 26.97
C ARG A 434 -32.13 11.22 26.31
N GLY A 435 -33.28 10.60 26.62
CA GLY A 435 -34.57 10.92 26.01
C GLY A 435 -34.72 10.47 24.57
N LEU A 436 -33.83 9.52 24.13
CA LEU A 436 -33.82 8.97 22.78
C LEU A 436 -34.44 7.57 22.77
N ALA A 437 -35.09 7.22 21.69
CA ALA A 437 -35.59 5.87 21.46
C ALA A 437 -34.72 5.14 20.44
N PRO A 438 -34.45 3.83 20.60
CA PRO A 438 -33.79 3.04 19.61
C PRO A 438 -34.71 2.85 18.39
N ASP A 439 -34.57 3.71 17.40
CA ASP A 439 -35.25 3.56 16.12
C ASP A 439 -34.23 3.09 15.07
N GLY A 440 -34.20 1.77 14.87
CA GLY A 440 -33.34 1.11 13.89
C GLY A 440 -33.94 1.02 12.48
N GLY A 441 -35.10 1.67 12.25
CA GLY A 441 -35.74 1.71 10.94
C GLY A 441 -34.91 2.43 9.88
N PRO A 442 -35.23 2.26 8.57
CA PRO A 442 -34.48 2.88 7.47
C PRO A 442 -34.37 4.40 7.56
N GLU A 443 -35.41 5.06 8.13
CA GLU A 443 -35.49 6.51 8.30
C GLU A 443 -35.05 6.99 9.69
N GLY A 444 -34.73 6.05 10.60
CA GLY A 444 -34.37 6.34 11.98
C GLY A 444 -32.96 6.97 12.11
N LEU A 445 -32.65 7.35 13.36
CA LEU A 445 -31.36 7.97 13.72
C LEU A 445 -30.26 6.95 14.04
N PHE A 446 -30.64 5.70 14.21
CA PHE A 446 -29.74 4.63 14.65
C PHE A 446 -29.75 3.44 13.68
N VAL A 447 -28.66 2.64 13.72
CA VAL A 447 -28.55 1.32 13.13
C VAL A 447 -28.36 0.32 14.26
N GLU A 448 -29.14 -0.76 14.28
CA GLU A 448 -28.90 -1.86 15.23
C GLU A 448 -27.60 -2.58 14.83
N ASP A 449 -26.77 -2.91 15.82
CA ASP A 449 -25.53 -3.67 15.59
C ASP A 449 -25.85 -5.07 15.09
N PRO A 450 -25.37 -5.48 13.92
CA PRO A 450 -25.72 -6.78 13.32
C PRO A 450 -25.17 -7.99 14.09
N ARG A 451 -24.19 -7.77 14.98
CA ARG A 451 -23.56 -8.82 15.80
C ARG A 451 -24.05 -8.78 17.25
N GLN A 452 -24.60 -7.65 17.71
CA GLN A 452 -24.99 -7.42 19.09
C GLN A 452 -26.42 -6.89 19.16
N ARG A 453 -27.40 -7.81 19.12
CA ARG A 453 -28.82 -7.44 19.16
C ARG A 453 -29.15 -6.56 20.38
N GLY A 454 -29.96 -5.52 20.17
CA GLY A 454 -30.29 -4.54 21.17
C GLY A 454 -29.20 -3.51 21.46
N ARG A 455 -28.21 -3.41 20.61
CA ARG A 455 -27.16 -2.39 20.59
C ARG A 455 -27.28 -1.54 19.35
N TYR A 456 -26.99 -0.25 19.46
CA TYR A 456 -27.26 0.72 18.41
C TYR A 456 -26.10 1.65 18.15
N HIS A 457 -25.84 1.92 16.86
CA HIS A 457 -24.91 2.94 16.38
C HIS A 457 -25.71 4.14 15.90
N PRO A 458 -25.33 5.40 16.23
CA PRO A 458 -25.90 6.54 15.53
C PRO A 458 -25.53 6.47 14.05
N ARG A 459 -26.48 6.82 13.18
CA ARG A 459 -26.16 6.90 11.74
C ARG A 459 -25.26 8.08 11.46
N ILE A 460 -24.32 7.88 10.56
CA ILE A 460 -23.38 8.95 10.16
C ILE A 460 -24.10 10.15 9.52
N ASP A 461 -25.18 9.90 8.81
CA ASP A 461 -26.00 10.91 8.14
C ASP A 461 -27.22 11.37 8.99
N ALA A 462 -27.29 10.98 10.26
CA ALA A 462 -28.44 11.24 11.13
C ALA A 462 -28.86 12.72 11.15
N ARG A 463 -27.89 13.64 11.22
CA ARG A 463 -28.14 15.09 11.28
C ARG A 463 -28.80 15.66 10.01
N SER A 464 -28.76 14.94 8.90
CA SER A 464 -29.43 15.33 7.64
C SER A 464 -30.86 14.79 7.52
N ARG A 465 -31.30 13.91 8.41
CA ARG A 465 -32.60 13.18 8.35
C ARG A 465 -33.75 13.99 8.89
N ALA A 466 -34.97 13.68 8.41
CA ALA A 466 -36.21 14.28 8.92
C ALA A 466 -36.40 14.01 10.41
N ALA A 467 -36.18 12.76 10.85
CA ALA A 467 -36.29 12.35 12.24
C ALA A 467 -35.41 13.21 13.19
N TYR A 468 -34.23 13.66 12.77
CA TYR A 468 -33.41 14.57 13.57
C TYR A 468 -33.99 15.96 13.65
N ARG A 469 -34.54 16.49 12.55
CA ARG A 469 -35.16 17.84 12.51
C ARG A 469 -36.42 17.94 13.34
N GLU A 470 -37.12 16.83 13.51
CA GLU A 470 -38.35 16.72 14.27
C GLU A 470 -38.11 16.55 15.78
N LEU A 471 -36.86 16.32 16.22
CA LEU A 471 -36.54 16.23 17.64
C LEU A 471 -36.79 17.57 18.34
N PRO A 472 -37.36 17.55 19.58
CA PRO A 472 -37.35 18.71 20.46
C PRO A 472 -35.92 19.21 20.70
N ASP A 473 -35.72 20.52 20.86
CA ASP A 473 -34.40 21.13 20.98
C ASP A 473 -33.52 20.49 22.08
N SER A 474 -34.08 20.17 23.23
CA SER A 474 -33.36 19.51 24.33
C SER A 474 -32.91 18.08 23.97
N VAL A 475 -33.76 17.35 23.25
CA VAL A 475 -33.45 15.98 22.79
C VAL A 475 -32.43 16.02 21.66
N ARG A 476 -32.54 17.02 20.76
CA ARG A 476 -31.57 17.26 19.68
C ARG A 476 -30.17 17.55 20.25
N ALA A 477 -30.07 18.41 21.27
CA ALA A 477 -28.82 18.67 21.96
C ALA A 477 -28.23 17.41 22.61
N SER A 478 -29.08 16.55 23.20
CA SER A 478 -28.63 15.26 23.74
C SER A 478 -28.16 14.30 22.67
N PHE A 479 -28.82 14.28 21.50
CA PHE A 479 -28.41 13.49 20.35
C PHE A 479 -27.08 13.99 19.79
N ASP A 480 -26.90 15.31 19.66
CA ASP A 480 -25.65 15.89 19.17
C ASP A 480 -24.48 15.53 20.08
N ALA A 481 -24.62 15.61 21.37
CA ALA A 481 -23.60 15.19 22.33
C ALA A 481 -23.28 13.69 22.22
N LEU A 482 -24.31 12.84 22.02
CA LEU A 482 -24.13 11.41 21.81
C LEU A 482 -23.42 11.12 20.48
N TYR A 483 -23.80 11.81 19.41
CA TYR A 483 -23.20 11.68 18.08
C TYR A 483 -21.72 12.05 18.11
N ASP A 484 -21.39 13.18 18.72
CA ASP A 484 -20.01 13.65 18.82
C ASP A 484 -19.16 12.73 19.71
N ASP A 485 -19.71 12.27 20.86
CA ASP A 485 -19.07 11.24 21.69
C ASP A 485 -18.78 9.98 20.87
N PHE A 486 -19.78 9.47 20.13
CA PHE A 486 -19.66 8.22 19.39
C PHE A 486 -18.59 8.29 18.29
N PHE A 487 -18.61 9.32 17.45
CA PHE A 487 -17.75 9.38 16.27
C PHE A 487 -16.34 9.91 16.56
N TYR A 488 -16.17 10.70 17.63
CA TYR A 488 -14.90 11.41 17.85
C TYR A 488 -14.19 11.09 19.17
N HIS A 489 -14.87 10.50 20.18
CA HIS A 489 -14.26 10.35 21.51
C HIS A 489 -14.36 8.95 22.10
N ARG A 490 -15.55 8.36 22.12
CA ARG A 490 -15.91 7.14 22.85
C ARG A 490 -14.98 5.96 22.63
N HIS A 491 -14.45 5.83 21.42
CA HIS A 491 -13.73 4.65 21.00
C HIS A 491 -12.20 4.78 21.09
N ASP A 492 -11.68 5.96 21.40
CA ASP A 492 -10.26 6.26 21.20
C ASP A 492 -9.34 5.29 21.93
N ALA A 493 -9.56 5.08 23.23
CA ALA A 493 -8.80 4.11 24.01
C ALA A 493 -9.00 2.66 23.52
N PHE A 494 -10.23 2.30 23.15
CA PHE A 494 -10.58 0.96 22.65
C PHE A 494 -9.90 0.64 21.32
N TRP A 495 -9.92 1.57 20.36
CA TRP A 495 -9.27 1.41 19.07
C TRP A 495 -7.75 1.42 19.21
N ARG A 496 -7.20 2.29 20.06
CA ARG A 496 -5.77 2.31 20.39
C ARG A 496 -5.29 0.94 20.90
N GLU A 497 -5.97 0.40 21.88
CA GLU A 497 -5.62 -0.92 22.43
C GLU A 497 -5.74 -2.03 21.39
N GLY A 498 -6.81 -2.01 20.58
CA GLY A 498 -7.03 -2.94 19.49
C GLY A 498 -5.93 -2.91 18.43
N ALA A 499 -5.43 -1.71 18.06
CA ALA A 499 -4.32 -1.55 17.12
C ALA A 499 -3.00 -2.05 17.69
N LEU A 500 -2.71 -1.71 18.96
CA LEU A 500 -1.48 -2.14 19.64
C LEU A 500 -1.40 -3.65 19.90
N ARG A 501 -2.52 -4.37 19.89
CA ARG A 501 -2.52 -5.84 19.90
C ARG A 501 -2.12 -6.45 18.55
N LYS A 502 -2.31 -5.74 17.43
CA LYS A 502 -2.08 -6.22 16.06
C LYS A 502 -0.77 -5.73 15.47
N LEU A 503 -0.59 -4.41 15.40
CA LEU A 503 0.50 -3.78 14.64
C LEU A 503 1.88 -4.25 15.07
N PRO A 504 2.25 -4.34 16.37
CA PRO A 504 3.57 -4.81 16.77
C PRO A 504 3.88 -6.22 16.26
N ALA A 505 2.90 -7.15 16.33
CA ALA A 505 3.08 -8.53 15.85
C ALA A 505 3.30 -8.60 14.33
N LEU A 506 2.65 -7.72 13.58
CA LEU A 506 2.78 -7.64 12.13
C LEU A 506 4.10 -6.99 11.72
N LEU A 507 4.40 -5.83 12.26
CA LEU A 507 5.64 -5.09 11.97
C LEU A 507 6.89 -5.88 12.39
N GLY A 508 6.81 -6.57 13.54
CA GLY A 508 7.87 -7.47 14.01
C GLY A 508 8.11 -8.70 13.12
N SER A 509 7.29 -8.94 12.11
CA SER A 509 7.46 -10.07 11.18
C SER A 509 8.22 -9.71 9.89
N THR A 510 8.56 -8.45 9.67
CA THR A 510 9.17 -7.97 8.42
C THR A 510 10.27 -6.94 8.66
N SER A 511 11.25 -6.90 7.77
CA SER A 511 12.31 -5.88 7.73
C SER A 511 11.96 -4.68 6.83
N MET A 512 10.77 -4.64 6.23
CA MET A 512 10.33 -3.49 5.42
C MET A 512 10.00 -2.29 6.32
N LEU A 513 10.35 -1.07 5.88
CA LEU A 513 9.98 0.17 6.57
C LEU A 513 8.49 0.47 6.35
N PRO A 514 7.66 0.56 7.42
CA PRO A 514 6.23 0.77 7.28
C PRO A 514 5.87 2.23 7.04
N CYS A 515 4.94 2.46 6.10
CA CYS A 515 4.28 3.75 5.85
C CYS A 515 2.78 3.52 5.90
N GLY A 516 2.02 4.33 6.64
CA GLY A 516 0.57 4.21 6.73
C GLY A 516 -0.14 5.24 5.87
N GLU A 517 -1.19 4.84 5.15
CA GLU A 517 -2.12 5.80 4.56
C GLU A 517 -3.18 6.11 5.62
N ASP A 518 -3.06 7.28 6.25
CA ASP A 518 -3.87 7.77 7.36
C ASP A 518 -4.71 8.99 6.95
N LEU A 519 -5.48 8.83 5.87
CA LEU A 519 -6.36 9.86 5.31
C LEU A 519 -7.85 9.60 5.69
N GLY A 520 -8.69 10.62 5.56
CA GLY A 520 -10.12 10.58 5.83
C GLY A 520 -10.47 10.92 7.28
N MET A 521 -11.49 10.25 7.85
CA MET A 521 -11.94 10.47 9.23
C MET A 521 -11.00 9.75 10.22
N VAL A 522 -9.90 10.41 10.60
CA VAL A 522 -8.81 9.81 11.40
C VAL A 522 -9.12 9.97 12.90
N PRO A 523 -9.22 8.87 13.69
CA PRO A 523 -9.33 8.95 15.16
C PRO A 523 -8.07 9.55 15.81
N ASP A 524 -8.26 10.24 16.94
CA ASP A 524 -7.16 10.93 17.64
C ASP A 524 -6.01 10.00 18.06
N CYS A 525 -6.32 8.75 18.40
CA CYS A 525 -5.32 7.75 18.80
C CYS A 525 -4.35 7.33 17.69
N VAL A 526 -4.73 7.49 16.41
CA VAL A 526 -3.97 6.94 15.27
C VAL A 526 -2.57 7.51 15.20
N GLY A 527 -2.43 8.83 15.21
CA GLY A 527 -1.12 9.48 15.14
C GLY A 527 -0.20 9.11 16.30
N GLY A 528 -0.77 8.89 17.50
CA GLY A 528 -0.04 8.43 18.68
C GLY A 528 0.52 7.02 18.51
N VAL A 529 -0.31 6.09 17.98
CA VAL A 529 0.11 4.71 17.72
C VAL A 529 1.13 4.65 16.58
N MET A 530 0.93 5.39 15.49
CA MET A 530 1.88 5.41 14.37
C MET A 530 3.26 5.89 14.82
N ARG A 531 3.34 6.96 15.62
CA ARG A 531 4.62 7.41 16.20
C ARG A 531 5.26 6.37 17.14
N GLN A 532 4.44 5.71 17.99
CA GLN A 532 4.94 4.67 18.89
C GLN A 532 5.53 3.48 18.14
N GLU A 533 4.91 3.08 17.02
CA GLU A 533 5.33 1.93 16.21
C GLU A 533 6.23 2.34 15.02
N HIS A 534 6.65 3.60 14.94
CA HIS A 534 7.51 4.16 13.88
C HIS A 534 6.98 3.92 12.46
N ILE A 535 5.67 4.05 12.30
CA ILE A 535 5.00 4.00 11.00
C ILE A 535 4.98 5.42 10.42
N LEU A 536 5.55 5.61 9.24
CA LEU A 536 5.57 6.91 8.58
C LEU A 536 4.15 7.31 8.15
N SER A 537 3.70 8.51 8.56
CA SER A 537 2.40 9.07 8.15
C SER A 537 2.42 9.55 6.69
N LEU A 538 1.25 9.69 6.05
CA LEU A 538 1.14 10.27 4.72
C LEU A 538 0.71 11.74 4.82
N GLU A 539 1.49 12.64 4.21
CA GLU A 539 1.23 14.08 4.20
C GLU A 539 1.01 14.59 2.78
N ILE A 540 -0.22 15.03 2.47
CA ILE A 540 -0.61 15.59 1.17
C ILE A 540 -1.08 17.02 1.36
N GLN A 541 -0.40 18.00 0.73
CA GLN A 541 -0.66 19.42 0.93
C GLN A 541 -2.12 19.80 0.64
N ARG A 542 -2.72 19.20 -0.37
CA ARG A 542 -4.11 19.45 -0.81
C ARG A 542 -5.16 18.78 0.09
N MET A 543 -4.72 17.90 0.99
CA MET A 543 -5.57 17.14 1.93
C MET A 543 -5.02 17.30 3.35
N PRO A 544 -5.07 18.52 3.94
CA PRO A 544 -4.53 18.75 5.27
C PRO A 544 -5.31 17.96 6.32
N LYS A 545 -4.61 17.43 7.32
CA LYS A 545 -5.20 16.68 8.44
C LYS A 545 -5.79 17.59 9.51
N ALA A 546 -5.31 18.82 9.60
CA ALA A 546 -5.80 19.77 10.60
C ALA A 546 -7.13 20.39 10.17
N PHE A 547 -8.10 20.35 11.09
CA PHE A 547 -9.42 20.93 10.84
C PHE A 547 -9.35 22.42 10.54
N GLY A 548 -10.11 22.87 9.53
CA GLY A 548 -10.21 24.27 9.14
C GLY A 548 -9.03 24.81 8.29
N GLN A 549 -8.02 23.99 8.01
CA GLN A 549 -6.97 24.35 7.05
C GLN A 549 -7.40 24.02 5.62
N ALA A 550 -7.16 24.97 4.69
CA ALA A 550 -7.40 24.72 3.26
C ALA A 550 -6.25 23.91 2.63
N PHE A 551 -5.01 24.18 3.06
CA PHE A 551 -3.79 23.53 2.56
C PHE A 551 -2.82 23.26 3.72
N GLY A 552 -2.12 22.13 3.65
CA GLY A 552 -1.02 21.82 4.55
C GLY A 552 0.22 22.67 4.25
N ASP A 553 1.10 22.79 5.23
CA ASP A 553 2.42 23.41 5.05
C ASP A 553 3.49 22.32 5.00
N PRO A 554 4.11 22.07 3.82
CA PRO A 554 5.20 21.08 3.71
C PRO A 554 6.36 21.33 4.67
N GLY A 555 6.61 22.60 5.05
CA GLY A 555 7.67 22.95 6.00
C GLY A 555 7.43 22.49 7.44
N SER A 556 6.19 22.15 7.79
CA SER A 556 5.77 21.73 9.13
C SER A 556 5.57 20.20 9.28
N TYR A 557 5.75 19.43 8.23
CA TYR A 557 5.52 17.98 8.28
C TYR A 557 6.49 17.25 9.23
N PRO A 558 6.03 16.22 9.93
CA PRO A 558 6.92 15.45 10.79
C PRO A 558 7.99 14.72 9.99
N TYR A 559 9.14 14.43 10.62
CA TYR A 559 10.20 13.65 9.98
C TYR A 559 9.73 12.25 9.61
N GLU A 560 9.11 11.51 10.54
CA GLU A 560 8.56 10.18 10.27
C GLU A 560 7.28 10.28 9.42
N SER A 561 7.44 10.78 8.18
CA SER A 561 6.34 10.89 7.22
C SER A 561 6.80 10.69 5.77
N VAL A 562 5.83 10.45 4.92
CA VAL A 562 5.91 10.47 3.46
C VAL A 562 5.14 11.69 2.98
N CYS A 563 5.82 12.70 2.43
CA CYS A 563 5.15 13.83 1.82
C CYS A 563 4.95 13.59 0.32
N ALA A 564 3.82 14.04 -0.23
CA ALA A 564 3.48 13.88 -1.63
C ALA A 564 2.64 15.07 -2.15
N THR A 565 2.73 15.37 -3.43
CA THR A 565 1.86 16.35 -4.11
C THR A 565 0.43 15.83 -4.29
N GLY A 566 0.28 14.51 -4.35
CA GLY A 566 -0.98 13.79 -4.49
C GLY A 566 -0.76 12.29 -4.38
N SER A 567 -1.81 11.52 -4.62
CA SER A 567 -1.77 10.06 -4.72
C SER A 567 -2.44 9.58 -6.01
N HIS A 568 -2.43 8.29 -6.24
CA HIS A 568 -3.17 7.67 -7.35
C HIS A 568 -4.70 7.88 -7.26
N ASP A 569 -5.24 8.21 -6.09
CA ASP A 569 -6.66 8.47 -5.84
C ASP A 569 -7.07 9.93 -6.02
N THR A 570 -6.10 10.81 -6.25
CA THR A 570 -6.34 12.24 -6.47
C THR A 570 -6.07 12.63 -7.92
N SER A 571 -6.59 13.77 -8.35
CA SER A 571 -6.19 14.38 -9.61
C SER A 571 -4.68 14.65 -9.60
N THR A 572 -4.05 14.58 -10.77
CA THR A 572 -2.67 15.04 -10.94
C THR A 572 -2.56 16.53 -10.61
N LEU A 573 -1.36 17.03 -10.43
CA LEU A 573 -1.15 18.45 -10.13
C LEU A 573 -1.74 19.37 -11.22
N ARG A 574 -1.62 18.96 -12.49
CA ARG A 574 -2.24 19.67 -13.62
C ARG A 574 -3.76 19.58 -13.58
N GLY A 575 -4.29 18.36 -13.40
CA GLY A 575 -5.74 18.15 -13.31
C GLY A 575 -6.37 18.93 -12.17
N TRP A 576 -5.76 18.85 -10.97
CA TRP A 576 -6.22 19.61 -9.81
C TRP A 576 -6.24 21.11 -10.03
N TRP A 577 -5.23 21.65 -10.72
CA TRP A 577 -5.16 23.09 -11.00
C TRP A 577 -6.33 23.58 -11.85
N GLU A 578 -6.85 22.74 -12.73
CA GLU A 578 -7.90 23.08 -13.68
C GLU A 578 -9.32 22.69 -13.23
N GLU A 579 -9.47 21.76 -12.28
CA GLU A 579 -10.78 21.25 -11.85
C GLU A 579 -11.53 22.19 -10.88
N ASP A 580 -10.83 23.03 -10.11
CA ASP A 580 -11.40 23.96 -9.13
C ASP A 580 -10.68 25.32 -9.16
N ALA A 581 -11.21 26.23 -9.96
CA ALA A 581 -10.62 27.57 -10.16
C ALA A 581 -10.59 28.42 -8.88
N ASP A 582 -11.58 28.27 -7.99
CA ASP A 582 -11.63 29.05 -6.74
C ASP A 582 -10.57 28.56 -5.76
N ARG A 583 -10.43 27.26 -5.63
CA ARG A 583 -9.41 26.64 -4.79
C ARG A 583 -7.99 26.89 -5.33
N CYS A 584 -7.83 26.87 -6.65
CA CYS A 584 -6.59 27.25 -7.32
C CYS A 584 -6.24 28.72 -7.06
N ALA A 585 -7.20 29.65 -7.18
CA ALA A 585 -7.00 31.07 -6.87
C ALA A 585 -6.67 31.30 -5.39
N GLN A 586 -7.25 30.51 -4.47
CA GLN A 586 -6.89 30.53 -3.06
C GLN A 586 -5.44 30.07 -2.85
N TYR A 587 -5.04 28.96 -3.47
CA TYR A 587 -3.66 28.43 -3.39
C TYR A 587 -2.64 29.41 -3.95
N TRP A 588 -2.97 30.06 -5.08
CA TRP A 588 -2.15 31.07 -5.73
C TRP A 588 -1.81 32.21 -4.77
N ARG A 589 -2.83 32.75 -4.07
CA ARG A 589 -2.66 33.86 -3.12
C ARG A 589 -2.03 33.42 -1.80
N GLU A 590 -2.59 32.40 -1.16
CA GLU A 590 -2.25 32.06 0.23
C GLU A 590 -0.98 31.23 0.35
N VAL A 591 -0.75 30.31 -0.60
CA VAL A 591 0.39 29.39 -0.54
C VAL A 591 1.56 29.93 -1.36
N LEU A 592 1.30 30.39 -2.59
CA LEU A 592 2.36 30.87 -3.47
C LEU A 592 2.68 32.35 -3.25
N GLY A 593 1.81 33.11 -2.54
CA GLY A 593 2.02 34.53 -2.25
C GLY A 593 2.00 35.39 -3.50
N GLN A 594 1.21 35.02 -4.51
CA GLN A 594 1.14 35.74 -5.79
C GLN A 594 -0.06 36.65 -5.83
N ASP A 595 0.14 37.82 -6.44
CA ASP A 595 -0.92 38.82 -6.69
C ASP A 595 -1.63 38.54 -8.03
N GLY A 596 -2.87 39.03 -8.15
CA GLY A 596 -3.66 38.92 -9.37
C GLY A 596 -4.33 37.54 -9.56
N PRO A 597 -4.93 37.29 -10.74
CA PRO A 597 -5.63 36.04 -11.02
C PRO A 597 -4.64 34.88 -11.22
N ALA A 598 -5.01 33.70 -10.72
CA ALA A 598 -4.27 32.48 -11.00
C ALA A 598 -4.33 32.17 -12.51
N PRO A 599 -3.25 31.63 -13.11
CA PRO A 599 -3.28 31.14 -14.48
C PRO A 599 -4.33 30.04 -14.67
N ALA A 600 -5.03 30.03 -15.81
CA ALA A 600 -6.05 29.03 -16.13
C ALA A 600 -5.46 27.61 -16.23
N HIS A 601 -4.22 27.50 -16.72
CA HIS A 601 -3.48 26.24 -16.81
C HIS A 601 -2.25 26.33 -15.91
N LEU A 602 -1.84 25.21 -15.30
CA LEU A 602 -0.66 25.16 -14.45
C LEU A 602 0.62 25.46 -15.24
N PRO A 603 1.31 26.58 -14.97
CA PRO A 603 2.60 26.83 -15.63
C PRO A 603 3.69 25.88 -15.11
N PRO A 604 4.63 25.42 -15.95
CA PRO A 604 5.73 24.54 -15.52
C PRO A 604 6.58 25.10 -14.38
N GLU A 605 6.80 26.39 -14.37
CA GLU A 605 7.54 27.09 -13.30
C GLU A 605 6.80 27.05 -11.97
N VAL A 606 5.46 27.09 -11.98
CA VAL A 606 4.64 26.95 -10.78
C VAL A 606 4.66 25.49 -10.31
N ALA A 607 4.56 24.53 -11.22
CA ALA A 607 4.73 23.13 -10.89
C ALA A 607 6.10 22.85 -10.25
N ARG A 608 7.18 23.44 -10.79
CA ARG A 608 8.53 23.33 -10.19
C ARG A 608 8.59 23.92 -8.78
N GLU A 609 7.94 25.05 -8.55
CA GLU A 609 7.90 25.67 -7.21
C GLU A 609 7.14 24.78 -6.21
N ILE A 610 6.02 24.20 -6.61
CA ILE A 610 5.25 23.26 -5.77
C ILE A 610 6.10 22.04 -5.43
N VAL A 611 6.72 21.42 -6.43
CA VAL A 611 7.60 20.25 -6.25
C VAL A 611 8.81 20.61 -5.37
N ARG A 612 9.43 21.78 -5.58
CA ARG A 612 10.55 22.26 -4.77
C ARG A 612 10.18 22.38 -3.29
N ARG A 613 9.00 22.89 -2.98
CA ARG A 613 8.50 22.99 -1.58
C ARG A 613 8.33 21.62 -0.95
N HIS A 614 7.79 20.64 -1.67
CA HIS A 614 7.65 19.27 -1.18
C HIS A 614 9.02 18.60 -0.99
N LEU A 615 9.94 18.76 -1.93
CA LEU A 615 11.30 18.24 -1.78
C LEU A 615 12.06 18.88 -0.61
N GLY A 616 11.75 20.15 -0.25
CA GLY A 616 12.30 20.83 0.91
C GLY A 616 11.67 20.43 2.25
N ALA A 617 10.57 19.66 2.27
CA ALA A 617 9.90 19.23 3.49
C ALA A 617 10.83 18.42 4.41
N PRO A 618 10.65 18.50 5.76
CA PRO A 618 11.45 17.72 6.71
C PRO A 618 11.13 16.22 6.70
N SER A 619 10.08 15.78 6.01
CA SER A 619 9.68 14.38 5.85
C SER A 619 10.82 13.48 5.40
N ALA A 620 10.97 12.29 5.98
CA ALA A 620 11.99 11.31 5.60
C ALA A 620 11.87 10.89 4.13
N LEU A 621 10.65 10.80 3.62
CA LEU A 621 10.37 10.48 2.22
C LEU A 621 9.58 11.62 1.56
N CYS A 622 9.92 11.92 0.30
CA CYS A 622 9.08 12.72 -0.60
C CYS A 622 8.83 11.90 -1.86
N ILE A 623 7.61 11.38 -2.02
CA ILE A 623 7.24 10.50 -3.13
C ILE A 623 6.26 11.22 -4.03
N LEU A 624 6.68 11.54 -5.25
CA LEU A 624 5.89 12.31 -6.22
C LEU A 624 5.21 11.37 -7.21
N PRO A 625 3.92 11.55 -7.55
CA PRO A 625 3.35 10.92 -8.73
C PRO A 625 4.19 11.25 -9.97
N ILE A 626 4.42 10.29 -10.85
CA ILE A 626 5.26 10.52 -12.04
C ILE A 626 4.68 11.63 -12.92
N GLN A 627 3.37 11.72 -13.04
CA GLN A 627 2.65 12.76 -13.77
C GLN A 627 2.98 14.17 -13.23
N ASP A 628 3.11 14.30 -11.92
CA ASP A 628 3.42 15.58 -11.28
C ASP A 628 4.86 16.00 -11.54
N THR A 629 5.77 15.05 -11.75
CA THR A 629 7.13 15.36 -12.22
C THR A 629 7.11 15.90 -13.65
N TRP A 630 6.28 15.35 -14.53
CA TRP A 630 6.13 15.83 -15.91
C TRP A 630 5.45 17.20 -16.02
N ALA A 631 4.61 17.56 -15.04
CA ALA A 631 3.99 18.88 -14.99
C ALA A 631 5.02 20.04 -15.01
N MET A 632 6.27 19.76 -14.64
CA MET A 632 7.38 20.71 -14.63
C MET A 632 7.99 21.01 -16.00
N ASP A 633 7.64 20.23 -17.06
CA ASP A 633 8.19 20.38 -18.40
C ASP A 633 7.10 20.18 -19.46
N ARG A 634 6.90 21.19 -20.32
CA ARG A 634 5.87 21.15 -21.37
C ARG A 634 6.10 20.07 -22.42
N ASP A 635 7.35 19.74 -22.70
CA ASP A 635 7.70 18.75 -23.72
C ASP A 635 7.31 17.32 -23.28
N LEU A 636 7.11 17.14 -21.96
CA LEU A 636 6.63 15.88 -21.37
C LEU A 636 5.11 15.89 -21.10
N TRP A 637 4.37 16.92 -21.48
CA TRP A 637 2.93 16.90 -21.28
C TRP A 637 2.25 15.99 -22.31
N PRO A 638 1.38 15.05 -21.91
CA PRO A 638 0.50 14.40 -22.85
C PRO A 638 -0.45 15.46 -23.42
N GLY A 639 -0.77 15.34 -24.70
CA GLY A 639 -1.78 16.19 -25.31
C GLY A 639 -3.17 15.92 -24.72
N GLY A 640 -4.05 16.94 -24.71
CA GLY A 640 -5.45 16.78 -24.31
C GLY A 640 -5.77 17.22 -22.87
N ASP A 641 -6.89 16.73 -22.36
CA ASP A 641 -7.44 17.06 -21.06
C ASP A 641 -6.58 16.46 -19.92
N PRO A 642 -6.07 17.29 -18.95
CA PRO A 642 -5.34 16.79 -17.80
C PRO A 642 -6.11 15.77 -16.94
N ALA A 643 -7.44 15.76 -16.99
CA ALA A 643 -8.25 14.75 -16.30
C ALA A 643 -7.96 13.31 -16.81
N ALA A 644 -7.50 13.17 -18.05
CA ALA A 644 -7.11 11.87 -18.62
C ALA A 644 -5.80 11.31 -18.04
N GLU A 645 -5.02 12.12 -17.33
CA GLU A 645 -3.81 11.68 -16.61
C GLU A 645 -4.11 10.97 -15.29
N ARG A 646 -5.34 10.98 -14.84
CA ARG A 646 -5.77 10.41 -13.57
C ARG A 646 -5.70 8.89 -13.59
N ILE A 647 -5.13 8.30 -12.53
CA ILE A 647 -5.04 6.84 -12.38
C ILE A 647 -6.36 6.28 -11.85
N ASN A 648 -6.87 6.84 -10.76
CA ASN A 648 -8.13 6.45 -10.14
C ASN A 648 -9.06 7.64 -9.92
N ASN A 649 -10.36 7.37 -9.94
CA ASN A 649 -11.40 8.28 -9.49
C ASN A 649 -12.30 7.55 -8.47
N PRO A 650 -12.02 7.66 -7.15
CA PRO A 650 -12.77 6.95 -6.12
C PRO A 650 -14.27 7.29 -6.07
N ALA A 651 -14.69 8.42 -6.64
CA ALA A 651 -16.09 8.83 -6.75
C ALA A 651 -16.85 8.12 -7.88
N ASP A 652 -16.15 7.50 -8.83
CA ASP A 652 -16.74 6.77 -9.96
C ASP A 652 -16.59 5.26 -9.75
N PRO A 653 -17.67 4.54 -9.37
CA PRO A 653 -17.61 3.10 -9.15
C PRO A 653 -17.38 2.29 -10.44
N HIS A 654 -17.46 2.95 -11.61
CA HIS A 654 -17.20 2.33 -12.91
C HIS A 654 -15.86 2.73 -13.52
N HIS A 655 -15.00 3.41 -12.73
CA HIS A 655 -13.66 3.76 -13.18
C HIS A 655 -12.81 2.51 -13.40
N TYR A 656 -12.07 2.49 -14.52
CA TYR A 656 -11.11 1.43 -14.84
C TYR A 656 -9.69 1.97 -14.78
N TRP A 657 -8.78 1.25 -14.10
CA TRP A 657 -7.39 1.60 -13.87
C TRP A 657 -6.53 1.30 -15.08
N ARG A 658 -6.66 2.11 -16.14
CA ARG A 658 -6.04 1.87 -17.46
C ARG A 658 -5.05 2.94 -17.89
N TRP A 659 -4.80 3.94 -17.04
CA TRP A 659 -3.85 4.99 -17.39
C TRP A 659 -2.49 4.39 -17.72
N ARG A 660 -1.84 4.89 -18.78
CA ARG A 660 -0.56 4.41 -19.26
C ARG A 660 0.35 5.58 -19.59
N MET A 661 1.65 5.45 -19.26
CA MET A 661 2.66 6.41 -19.66
C MET A 661 2.63 6.62 -21.17
N HIS A 662 2.74 7.87 -21.63
CA HIS A 662 2.81 8.19 -23.05
C HIS A 662 4.24 8.18 -23.57
N VAL A 663 5.25 8.35 -22.69
CA VAL A 663 6.68 8.31 -23.00
C VAL A 663 7.25 6.96 -22.58
N PRO A 664 7.95 6.22 -23.45
CA PRO A 664 8.73 5.05 -23.07
C PRO A 664 9.82 5.38 -22.05
N LEU A 665 10.12 4.45 -21.15
CA LEU A 665 11.09 4.64 -20.07
C LEU A 665 12.51 4.89 -20.62
N GLU A 666 12.86 4.27 -21.73
CA GLU A 666 14.15 4.46 -22.39
C GLU A 666 14.29 5.90 -22.89
N ASP A 667 13.24 6.46 -23.49
CA ASP A 667 13.23 7.83 -23.99
C ASP A 667 13.25 8.84 -22.82
N LEU A 668 12.45 8.58 -21.77
CA LEU A 668 12.45 9.39 -20.55
C LEU A 668 13.84 9.38 -19.87
N SER A 669 14.49 8.22 -19.81
CA SER A 669 15.86 8.10 -19.29
C SER A 669 16.88 8.77 -20.20
N GLY A 670 16.63 8.87 -21.51
CA GLY A 670 17.43 9.57 -22.50
C GLY A 670 17.34 11.09 -22.41
N ASP A 671 16.30 11.64 -21.81
CA ASP A 671 16.15 13.10 -21.62
C ASP A 671 17.09 13.64 -20.52
N GLY A 672 18.31 13.93 -20.91
CA GLY A 672 19.34 14.41 -19.99
C GLY A 672 19.01 15.76 -19.35
N ASN A 673 18.25 16.64 -20.01
CA ASN A 673 17.87 17.96 -19.47
C ASN A 673 16.83 17.81 -18.37
N PHE A 674 15.80 17.01 -18.59
CA PHE A 674 14.78 16.74 -17.59
C PHE A 674 15.35 16.02 -16.36
N CYS A 675 16.18 14.98 -16.57
CA CYS A 675 16.87 14.29 -15.48
C CYS A 675 17.75 15.24 -14.66
N ALA A 676 18.53 16.10 -15.31
CA ALA A 676 19.40 17.08 -14.63
C ALA A 676 18.60 18.12 -13.85
N MET A 677 17.48 18.62 -14.41
CA MET A 677 16.57 19.54 -13.71
C MET A 677 16.00 18.90 -12.45
N LEU A 678 15.45 17.70 -12.54
CA LEU A 678 14.87 16.99 -11.40
C LEU A 678 15.94 16.68 -10.34
N GLN A 679 17.12 16.21 -10.76
CA GLN A 679 18.24 15.96 -9.84
C GLN A 679 18.68 17.25 -9.11
N ALA A 680 18.71 18.39 -9.80
CA ALA A 680 19.03 19.66 -9.16
C ALA A 680 18.00 20.06 -8.09
N LEU A 681 16.70 19.84 -8.34
CA LEU A 681 15.63 20.09 -7.37
C LEU A 681 15.74 19.17 -6.16
N VAL A 682 16.01 17.88 -6.39
CA VAL A 682 16.22 16.88 -5.33
C VAL A 682 17.38 17.27 -4.41
N ARG A 683 18.53 17.61 -5.00
CA ARG A 683 19.72 18.07 -4.24
C ARG A 683 19.45 19.37 -3.49
N ALA A 684 18.78 20.33 -4.11
CA ALA A 684 18.40 21.59 -3.44
C ALA A 684 17.45 21.37 -2.26
N GLY A 685 16.61 20.32 -2.33
CA GLY A 685 15.76 19.86 -1.22
C GLY A 685 16.55 19.15 -0.11
N GLY A 686 17.84 18.88 -0.29
CA GLY A 686 18.67 18.13 0.66
C GLY A 686 18.33 16.64 0.74
N ARG A 687 18.03 16.04 -0.41
CA ARG A 687 17.66 14.60 -0.53
C ARG A 687 18.63 13.85 -1.44
#